data_35e1aaa3f031d9fb1e4dde6632a8e3f3
#
_entry.id   35e1aaa3f031d9fb1e4dde6632a8e3f3
#
_cell.length_a   1.000
_cell.length_b   1.000
_cell.length_c   1.000
_cell.angle_alpha   90.00
_cell.angle_beta   90.00
_cell.angle_gamma   90.00
#
_symmetry.space_group_name_H-M   'P 1'
#
loop_
_entity.id
_entity.type
_entity.pdbx_description
1 polymer ?
#
loop_
_entity_poly.entity_id
_entity_poly.type
_entity_poly.pdbx_seq_one_letter_code
_entity_poly.pdbx_strand_id
1 'polypeptide(L)'
;MAFVLCLLLLLALLGGPVSEGQSVHRTITGTLDLGYLPAGNYETNLHVESGPIEILFRIVRAFLFVVQPNPFPEDLIRKSVQQRFEHTKTDYQKIAHYEIGFIVLAGLGLLFIVLLPLVGLCFCMCRCCNNCGGEMHQRQKKNGDCRRRSFATSLFVVSLIMSISVFCAFATNQHLTTQVRGMRPLIKSNFKDLRTLLTDTPEQIDYLVSQFDTPKNQALLDLDNIGPLLGGRVQDQLGKRVLPALDAVLTMAGAIRETREALENVSASMEILQEGTNRLSANLTNAKENLNNTLNDAACSGAQAASTCDVIRNSLNQLSINANFSRLPPVTSQLAKVSEVLKIDLASLVQKGYAAFNDTPNLVQNQTKNILSDVKSVLDSIGTNITVAVKMLPIQKTITDFLIYLTQTETYIENYFPLVEQYDFYRWLSCLIACCLLILILVFYYLGLLCGACGYNKHKTPTNRGCVSNTGGNFLMADCKKNKGIYTSLQLDKFYNISKFLTISQYTQDLTVQFESIKINLSTIVLLDEVGKENLLNFSFSGIDGIDFAAYLTEVNKSITKVDLLSFANDLEARAEQLPKGALENALKGHASNIRMIHRQHVIPMEQEMSTLNQSIRLLQKTATELMVKVSQVITTVEGAQFLINNNASSIIIEETKKYMNMIIDYFEQYIQWVKDSIAMDVAACKPLANIIDTAIEIFLCSYITNSVNAFWFGLGGATTFLVPAIIFAVKLSKYYRRMDSEDVYDDVETLPMKNMENGNYGYHKDHLYGLHNPVMTSAMEQW
;
A
#
# COMPACT_ATOMS: atom_id res chain seq x y z
N MET A 1 -39.20 -10.01 -15.76
CA MET A 1 -38.71 -10.64 -14.52
C MET A 1 -37.73 -11.77 -14.77
N ALA A 2 -37.96 -12.73 -15.65
CA ALA A 2 -37.01 -13.81 -15.94
C ALA A 2 -35.62 -13.31 -16.44
N PHE A 3 -35.58 -12.25 -17.23
CA PHE A 3 -34.33 -11.68 -17.77
C PHE A 3 -33.49 -11.00 -16.71
N VAL A 4 -34.09 -10.35 -15.72
CA VAL A 4 -33.40 -9.72 -14.59
C VAL A 4 -32.84 -10.79 -13.62
N LEU A 5 -33.54 -11.90 -13.43
CA LEU A 5 -33.08 -13.02 -12.63
C LEU A 5 -31.91 -13.75 -13.29
N CYS A 6 -31.93 -13.90 -14.62
CA CYS A 6 -30.83 -14.47 -15.40
C CYS A 6 -29.57 -13.57 -15.37
N LEU A 7 -29.75 -12.24 -15.41
CA LEU A 7 -28.66 -11.28 -15.36
C LEU A 7 -28.02 -11.23 -13.95
N LEU A 8 -28.82 -11.34 -12.89
CA LEU A 8 -28.31 -11.43 -11.50
C LEU A 8 -27.59 -12.75 -11.23
N LEU A 9 -28.05 -13.86 -11.82
CA LEU A 9 -27.36 -15.16 -11.75
C LEU A 9 -26.05 -15.15 -12.56
N LEU A 10 -26.00 -14.48 -13.72
CA LEU A 10 -24.77 -14.30 -14.50
C LEU A 10 -23.75 -13.39 -13.80
N LEU A 11 -24.20 -12.33 -13.12
CA LEU A 11 -23.32 -11.48 -12.29
C LEU A 11 -22.80 -12.20 -11.05
N ALA A 12 -23.57 -13.12 -10.47
CA ALA A 12 -23.11 -13.97 -9.36
C ALA A 12 -22.12 -15.06 -9.81
N LEU A 13 -22.18 -15.48 -11.08
CA LEU A 13 -21.23 -16.45 -11.66
C LEU A 13 -19.95 -15.81 -12.20
N LEU A 14 -19.94 -14.50 -12.45
CA LEU A 14 -18.77 -13.73 -12.89
C LEU A 14 -17.98 -13.11 -11.73
N GLY A 15 -18.46 -13.22 -10.48
CA GLY A 15 -17.71 -12.98 -9.27
C GLY A 15 -16.67 -14.10 -9.08
N GLY A 16 -15.55 -13.99 -9.80
CA GLY A 16 -14.36 -14.80 -9.55
C GLY A 16 -13.88 -14.58 -8.11
N PRO A 17 -13.12 -15.51 -7.54
CA PRO A 17 -12.60 -15.36 -6.20
C PRO A 17 -11.78 -14.08 -6.14
N VAL A 18 -12.20 -13.14 -5.30
CA VAL A 18 -11.36 -12.02 -4.90
C VAL A 18 -10.16 -12.67 -4.22
N SER A 19 -9.05 -12.70 -4.93
CA SER A 19 -7.73 -12.97 -4.38
C SER A 19 -7.60 -12.13 -3.12
N GLU A 20 -7.40 -12.77 -1.98
CA GLU A 20 -6.92 -12.13 -0.77
C GLU A 20 -5.67 -11.35 -1.17
N GLY A 21 -5.81 -10.03 -1.23
CA GLY A 21 -4.69 -9.13 -1.45
C GLY A 21 -3.76 -9.25 -0.25
N GLN A 22 -2.68 -10.00 -0.42
CA GLN A 22 -1.49 -9.74 0.35
C GLN A 22 -1.23 -8.24 0.26
N SER A 23 -1.25 -7.56 1.40
CA SER A 23 -0.84 -6.17 1.50
C SER A 23 0.62 -6.10 1.04
N VAL A 24 0.81 -5.79 -0.22
CA VAL A 24 2.12 -5.44 -0.76
C VAL A 24 2.48 -4.12 -0.10
N HIS A 25 3.27 -4.19 0.97
CA HIS A 25 3.97 -3.04 1.51
C HIS A 25 4.81 -2.45 0.36
N ARG A 26 4.38 -1.31 -0.16
CA ARG A 26 5.21 -0.48 -1.02
C ARG A 26 6.39 -0.03 -0.18
N THR A 27 7.55 -0.58 -0.45
CA THR A 27 8.84 -0.07 0.02
C THR A 27 9.06 1.30 -0.59
N ILE A 28 8.69 2.33 0.15
CA ILE A 28 9.17 3.69 -0.09
C ILE A 28 10.58 3.71 0.47
N THR A 29 11.55 4.13 -0.33
CA THR A 29 12.96 4.30 0.06
C THR A 29 13.04 5.10 1.37
N GLY A 30 13.44 4.43 2.45
CA GLY A 30 13.54 5.03 3.79
C GLY A 30 12.61 4.43 4.86
N THR A 31 11.77 3.44 4.52
CA THR A 31 10.94 2.74 5.51
C THR A 31 11.71 1.62 6.18
N LEU A 32 11.57 1.51 7.50
CA LEU A 32 12.14 0.42 8.27
C LEU A 32 11.42 -0.90 7.93
N ASP A 33 12.18 -1.97 7.74
CA ASP A 33 11.63 -3.32 7.64
C ASP A 33 11.49 -3.91 9.06
N LEU A 34 10.26 -3.95 9.55
CA LEU A 34 9.92 -4.45 10.89
C LEU A 34 9.42 -5.91 10.86
N GLY A 35 9.45 -6.54 9.68
CA GLY A 35 9.04 -7.94 9.51
C GLY A 35 7.54 -8.18 9.70
N TYR A 36 7.16 -9.47 9.71
CA TYR A 36 5.77 -9.91 9.90
C TYR A 36 5.61 -10.63 11.23
N LEU A 37 4.46 -10.44 11.86
CA LEU A 37 4.11 -11.17 13.09
C LEU A 37 4.05 -12.68 12.84
N PRO A 38 4.51 -13.51 13.80
CA PRO A 38 4.34 -14.95 13.72
C PRO A 38 2.86 -15.29 13.70
N ALA A 39 2.42 -16.06 12.68
CA ALA A 39 1.04 -16.47 12.50
C ALA A 39 0.85 -17.89 13.03
N GLY A 40 -0.15 -18.11 13.91
CA GLY A 40 -0.54 -19.41 14.41
C GLY A 40 -1.14 -20.32 13.32
N ASN A 41 -0.90 -21.62 13.44
CA ASN A 41 -1.45 -22.60 12.52
C ASN A 41 -2.76 -23.16 13.08
N TYR A 42 -3.90 -22.83 12.47
CA TYR A 42 -5.23 -23.23 12.92
C TYR A 42 -5.75 -24.42 12.12
N GLU A 43 -6.33 -25.42 12.81
CA GLU A 43 -6.75 -26.71 12.21
C GLU A 43 -8.24 -26.77 11.84
N THR A 44 -9.08 -25.89 12.41
CA THR A 44 -10.53 -25.96 12.22
C THR A 44 -10.97 -25.50 10.84
N ASN A 45 -11.43 -26.45 10.02
CA ASN A 45 -12.07 -26.17 8.74
C ASN A 45 -13.59 -26.05 8.91
N LEU A 46 -14.14 -24.87 8.62
CA LEU A 46 -15.59 -24.59 8.66
C LEU A 46 -16.37 -25.13 7.45
N HIS A 47 -15.80 -26.04 6.68
CA HIS A 47 -16.46 -26.53 5.47
C HIS A 47 -17.49 -27.61 5.83
N VAL A 48 -18.77 -27.25 5.82
CA VAL A 48 -19.88 -28.20 5.92
C VAL A 48 -20.13 -28.77 4.53
N GLU A 49 -19.81 -30.04 4.32
CA GLU A 49 -20.15 -30.73 3.07
C GLU A 49 -21.67 -30.78 2.90
N SER A 50 -22.17 -30.22 1.81
CA SER A 50 -23.59 -30.24 1.45
C SER A 50 -24.00 -31.66 1.00
N GLY A 51 -24.45 -32.47 1.93
CA GLY A 51 -24.98 -33.82 1.65
C GLY A 51 -26.35 -33.79 0.97
N PRO A 52 -26.86 -34.94 0.46
CA PRO A 52 -28.15 -35.03 -0.23
C PRO A 52 -29.34 -34.60 0.64
N ILE A 53 -29.22 -34.63 1.96
CA ILE A 53 -30.26 -34.19 2.92
C ILE A 53 -30.43 -32.65 2.95
N GLU A 54 -29.49 -31.88 2.42
CA GLU A 54 -29.57 -30.42 2.35
C GLU A 54 -30.79 -29.93 1.53
N ILE A 55 -31.22 -30.71 0.55
CA ILE A 55 -32.43 -30.39 -0.23
C ILE A 55 -33.66 -30.35 0.69
N LEU A 56 -33.77 -31.34 1.61
CA LEU A 56 -34.83 -31.37 2.61
C LEU A 56 -34.74 -30.18 3.56
N PHE A 57 -33.55 -29.85 4.04
CA PHE A 57 -33.35 -28.69 4.91
C PHE A 57 -33.70 -27.37 4.23
N ARG A 58 -33.44 -27.23 2.93
CA ARG A 58 -33.89 -26.04 2.15
C ARG A 58 -35.41 -25.95 2.08
N ILE A 59 -36.11 -27.09 1.87
CA ILE A 59 -37.60 -27.11 1.84
C ILE A 59 -38.16 -26.70 3.20
N VAL A 60 -37.58 -27.23 4.29
CA VAL A 60 -38.01 -26.93 5.67
C VAL A 60 -37.74 -25.46 6.02
N ARG A 61 -36.57 -24.95 5.68
CA ARG A 61 -36.24 -23.53 5.87
C ARG A 61 -37.21 -22.63 5.10
N ALA A 62 -37.58 -23.01 3.89
CA ALA A 62 -38.58 -22.30 3.10
C ALA A 62 -39.97 -22.26 3.76
N PHE A 63 -40.39 -23.37 4.32
CA PHE A 63 -41.63 -23.44 5.07
C PHE A 63 -41.58 -22.54 6.31
N LEU A 64 -40.49 -22.60 7.06
CA LEU A 64 -40.28 -21.76 8.27
C LEU A 64 -40.28 -20.27 7.92
N PHE A 65 -39.66 -19.86 6.79
CA PHE A 65 -39.70 -18.48 6.33
C PHE A 65 -41.14 -17.97 6.02
N VAL A 66 -41.99 -18.83 5.50
CA VAL A 66 -43.40 -18.47 5.28
C VAL A 66 -44.14 -18.34 6.60
N VAL A 67 -43.82 -19.17 7.59
CA VAL A 67 -44.45 -19.14 8.91
C VAL A 67 -43.99 -17.92 9.71
N GLN A 68 -42.70 -17.54 9.57
CA GLN A 68 -42.08 -16.45 10.33
C GLN A 68 -41.41 -15.44 9.38
N PRO A 69 -42.18 -14.51 8.79
CA PRO A 69 -41.65 -13.51 7.87
C PRO A 69 -40.99 -12.31 8.58
N ASN A 70 -41.15 -12.17 9.91
CA ASN A 70 -40.65 -11.02 10.65
C ASN A 70 -39.12 -11.09 10.84
N PRO A 71 -38.37 -9.95 10.70
CA PRO A 71 -36.94 -9.94 10.89
C PRO A 71 -36.55 -10.21 12.35
N PHE A 72 -35.40 -10.85 12.54
CA PHE A 72 -34.85 -11.17 13.86
C PHE A 72 -34.49 -9.90 14.64
N PRO A 73 -34.90 -9.74 15.89
CA PRO A 73 -34.67 -8.52 16.69
C PRO A 73 -33.24 -8.46 17.26
N GLU A 74 -32.24 -8.18 16.41
CA GLU A 74 -30.83 -8.12 16.80
C GLU A 74 -30.53 -7.10 17.91
N ASP A 75 -31.23 -5.96 17.90
CA ASP A 75 -31.07 -4.89 18.87
C ASP A 75 -31.35 -5.34 20.31
N LEU A 76 -32.31 -6.27 20.48
CA LEU A 76 -32.63 -6.83 21.77
C LEU A 76 -31.52 -7.71 22.35
N ILE A 77 -30.92 -8.55 21.52
CA ILE A 77 -29.82 -9.41 21.96
C ILE A 77 -28.61 -8.57 22.28
N ARG A 78 -28.28 -7.59 21.45
CA ARG A 78 -27.18 -6.67 21.70
C ARG A 78 -27.37 -5.92 23.03
N LYS A 79 -28.56 -5.40 23.29
CA LYS A 79 -28.89 -4.72 24.56
C LYS A 79 -28.88 -5.69 25.74
N SER A 80 -29.41 -6.89 25.59
CA SER A 80 -29.42 -7.90 26.65
C SER A 80 -28.04 -8.35 27.07
N VAL A 81 -27.12 -8.54 26.09
CA VAL A 81 -25.72 -8.88 26.36
C VAL A 81 -24.98 -7.71 27.01
N GLN A 82 -25.20 -6.47 26.54
CA GLN A 82 -24.56 -5.28 27.12
C GLN A 82 -25.05 -4.95 28.54
N GLN A 83 -26.31 -5.23 28.86
CA GLN A 83 -26.95 -4.86 30.11
C GLN A 83 -27.23 -6.07 31.05
N ARG A 84 -26.45 -7.16 30.90
CA ARG A 84 -26.53 -8.36 31.75
C ARG A 84 -27.98 -8.88 31.99
N PHE A 85 -28.79 -8.91 30.92
CA PHE A 85 -30.15 -9.46 30.90
C PHE A 85 -31.19 -8.77 31.80
N GLU A 86 -30.91 -7.61 32.40
CA GLU A 86 -31.85 -6.93 33.29
C GLU A 86 -33.09 -6.35 32.59
N HIS A 87 -33.02 -6.02 31.30
CA HIS A 87 -34.13 -5.41 30.54
C HIS A 87 -35.00 -6.37 29.72
N THR A 88 -34.75 -7.67 29.76
CA THR A 88 -35.51 -8.66 28.96
C THR A 88 -37.04 -8.66 29.34
N LYS A 89 -37.39 -8.22 30.51
CA LYS A 89 -38.79 -8.15 30.96
C LYS A 89 -39.62 -7.02 30.32
N THR A 90 -39.01 -5.99 29.79
CA THR A 90 -39.70 -4.84 29.20
C THR A 90 -39.94 -4.94 27.71
N ASP A 91 -39.16 -5.77 27.00
CA ASP A 91 -39.21 -5.89 25.54
C ASP A 91 -39.89 -7.17 25.02
N TYR A 92 -40.69 -7.87 25.89
CA TYR A 92 -41.41 -9.10 25.52
C TYR A 92 -42.33 -8.94 24.29
N GLN A 93 -42.84 -7.73 24.06
CA GLN A 93 -43.73 -7.45 22.94
C GLN A 93 -43.00 -7.60 21.58
N LYS A 94 -41.72 -7.23 21.50
CA LYS A 94 -40.91 -7.39 20.27
C LYS A 94 -40.59 -8.87 20.02
N ILE A 95 -40.35 -9.63 21.09
CA ILE A 95 -40.15 -11.08 21.02
C ILE A 95 -41.44 -11.76 20.58
N ALA A 96 -42.59 -11.39 21.18
CA ALA A 96 -43.89 -11.94 20.78
C ALA A 96 -44.27 -11.58 19.35
N HIS A 97 -43.91 -10.39 18.86
CA HIS A 97 -44.14 -10.00 17.49
C HIS A 97 -43.25 -10.80 16.52
N TYR A 98 -42.01 -11.10 16.91
CA TYR A 98 -41.14 -11.97 16.14
C TYR A 98 -41.72 -13.40 16.07
N GLU A 99 -42.13 -13.97 17.21
CA GLU A 99 -42.62 -15.35 17.33
C GLU A 99 -44.09 -15.54 16.92
N ILE A 100 -44.81 -14.51 16.46
CA ILE A 100 -46.28 -14.55 16.26
C ILE A 100 -46.69 -15.69 15.30
N GLY A 101 -45.91 -16.02 14.30
CA GLY A 101 -46.23 -17.10 13.38
C GLY A 101 -46.18 -18.47 14.07
N PHE A 102 -45.18 -18.70 14.92
CA PHE A 102 -45.09 -19.94 15.72
C PHE A 102 -46.16 -19.99 16.81
N ILE A 103 -46.52 -18.89 17.44
CA ILE A 103 -47.61 -18.80 18.42
C ILE A 103 -48.95 -19.20 17.76
N VAL A 104 -49.21 -18.70 16.54
CA VAL A 104 -50.41 -19.06 15.77
C VAL A 104 -50.43 -20.55 15.43
N LEU A 105 -49.32 -21.10 14.96
CA LEU A 105 -49.22 -22.52 14.65
C LEU A 105 -49.33 -23.41 15.92
N ALA A 106 -48.77 -22.99 17.03
CA ALA A 106 -48.89 -23.68 18.30
C ALA A 106 -50.37 -23.69 18.77
N GLY A 107 -51.05 -22.54 18.63
CA GLY A 107 -52.51 -22.43 18.92
C GLY A 107 -53.37 -23.35 18.06
N LEU A 108 -53.10 -23.41 16.73
CA LEU A 108 -53.76 -24.34 15.83
C LEU A 108 -53.44 -25.79 16.16
N GLY A 109 -52.21 -26.12 16.51
CA GLY A 109 -51.80 -27.45 16.96
C GLY A 109 -52.51 -27.88 18.25
N LEU A 110 -52.66 -26.99 19.23
CA LEU A 110 -53.41 -27.22 20.46
C LEU A 110 -54.92 -27.46 20.16
N LEU A 111 -55.50 -26.62 19.29
CA LEU A 111 -56.88 -26.81 18.84
C LEU A 111 -57.04 -28.20 18.16
N PHE A 112 -56.08 -28.60 17.35
CA PHE A 112 -56.09 -29.92 16.70
C PHE A 112 -55.99 -31.06 17.70
N ILE A 113 -55.13 -30.96 18.72
CA ILE A 113 -54.96 -31.96 19.78
C ILE A 113 -56.23 -32.13 20.59
N VAL A 114 -57.01 -31.07 20.83
CA VAL A 114 -58.27 -31.11 21.60
C VAL A 114 -59.43 -31.57 20.70
N LEU A 115 -59.55 -31.00 19.49
CA LEU A 115 -60.69 -31.25 18.58
C LEU A 115 -60.70 -32.65 18.03
N LEU A 116 -59.56 -33.21 17.70
CA LEU A 116 -59.46 -34.53 17.00
C LEU A 116 -59.95 -35.67 17.90
N PRO A 117 -59.52 -35.81 19.19
CA PRO A 117 -60.06 -36.80 20.10
C PRO A 117 -61.53 -36.61 20.38
N LEU A 118 -62.01 -35.34 20.49
CA LEU A 118 -63.41 -35.02 20.76
C LEU A 118 -64.28 -35.45 19.58
N VAL A 119 -63.86 -35.12 18.35
CA VAL A 119 -64.55 -35.56 17.12
C VAL A 119 -64.50 -37.09 16.99
N GLY A 120 -63.34 -37.71 17.32
CA GLY A 120 -63.21 -39.18 17.36
C GLY A 120 -64.12 -39.84 18.35
N LEU A 121 -64.27 -39.26 19.56
CA LEU A 121 -65.17 -39.74 20.59
C LEU A 121 -66.63 -39.59 20.14
N CYS A 122 -67.05 -38.43 19.60
CA CYS A 122 -68.38 -38.20 19.04
C CYS A 122 -68.67 -39.18 17.90
N PHE A 123 -67.73 -39.44 17.00
CA PHE A 123 -67.84 -40.39 15.91
C PHE A 123 -68.00 -41.85 16.45
N CYS A 124 -67.22 -42.20 17.46
CA CYS A 124 -67.32 -43.52 18.13
C CYS A 124 -68.70 -43.70 18.81
N MET A 125 -69.15 -42.71 19.56
CA MET A 125 -70.50 -42.72 20.18
C MET A 125 -71.61 -42.80 19.13
N CYS A 126 -71.52 -42.01 18.10
CA CYS A 126 -72.50 -42.02 16.98
C CYS A 126 -72.53 -43.41 16.30
N ARG A 127 -71.44 -44.09 16.17
CA ARG A 127 -71.34 -45.44 15.60
C ARG A 127 -71.86 -46.52 16.53
N CYS A 128 -71.67 -46.38 17.83
CA CYS A 128 -72.25 -47.27 18.83
C CYS A 128 -73.79 -47.22 18.86
N CYS A 129 -74.38 -46.07 18.47
CA CYS A 129 -75.81 -45.89 18.35
C CYS A 129 -76.39 -46.26 16.95
N ASN A 130 -75.64 -47.06 16.14
CA ASN A 130 -75.96 -47.46 14.77
C ASN A 130 -76.23 -46.27 13.79
N ASN A 131 -75.95 -45.08 14.19
CA ASN A 131 -75.89 -43.88 13.36
C ASN A 131 -74.45 -43.69 12.80
N CYS A 132 -74.19 -42.73 11.98
CA CYS A 132 -72.86 -42.43 11.40
C CYS A 132 -72.18 -43.62 10.72
N GLY A 133 -72.93 -44.50 10.09
CA GLY A 133 -72.39 -45.66 9.33
C GLY A 133 -72.22 -46.96 10.11
N GLY A 134 -72.97 -47.16 11.22
CA GLY A 134 -73.07 -48.41 11.96
C GLY A 134 -73.54 -49.59 11.10
N GLU A 135 -74.64 -49.45 10.40
CA GLU A 135 -75.03 -50.32 9.29
C GLU A 135 -74.72 -49.67 7.94
N MET A 136 -73.82 -50.28 7.20
CA MET A 136 -73.45 -49.77 5.90
C MET A 136 -74.23 -50.47 4.81
N HIS A 137 -75.32 -49.84 4.37
CA HIS A 137 -76.06 -50.25 3.12
C HIS A 137 -75.36 -49.68 1.89
N GLN A 138 -74.92 -50.54 0.99
CA GLN A 138 -74.37 -50.13 -0.30
C GLN A 138 -75.47 -49.99 -1.34
N ARG A 139 -75.73 -48.71 -1.76
CA ARG A 139 -76.57 -48.42 -2.88
C ARG A 139 -75.75 -48.26 -4.14
N GLN A 140 -76.02 -48.99 -5.19
CA GLN A 140 -75.39 -48.79 -6.49
C GLN A 140 -75.88 -47.51 -7.15
N LYS A 141 -74.93 -46.60 -7.39
CA LYS A 141 -75.17 -45.38 -8.17
C LYS A 141 -74.45 -45.48 -9.51
N LYS A 142 -74.96 -44.82 -10.58
CA LYS A 142 -74.35 -44.77 -11.93
C LYS A 142 -72.89 -44.40 -11.95
N ASN A 143 -72.38 -43.58 -10.95
CA ASN A 143 -71.03 -43.14 -10.83
C ASN A 143 -70.25 -43.85 -9.68
N GLY A 144 -70.67 -45.01 -9.21
CA GLY A 144 -70.07 -45.79 -8.11
C GLY A 144 -68.64 -46.17 -8.39
N ASP A 145 -68.33 -46.64 -9.57
CA ASP A 145 -67.01 -47.04 -10.00
C ASP A 145 -66.00 -45.85 -10.10
N CYS A 146 -66.49 -44.71 -10.59
CA CYS A 146 -65.65 -43.51 -10.65
C CYS A 146 -65.27 -43.00 -9.23
N ARG A 147 -66.28 -42.97 -8.33
CA ARG A 147 -66.03 -42.54 -6.94
C ARG A 147 -65.11 -43.55 -6.17
N ARG A 148 -65.28 -44.86 -6.41
CA ARG A 148 -64.37 -45.85 -5.82
C ARG A 148 -62.93 -45.67 -6.29
N ARG A 149 -62.71 -45.50 -7.63
CA ARG A 149 -61.39 -45.22 -8.20
C ARG A 149 -60.83 -43.90 -7.63
N SER A 150 -61.62 -42.85 -7.53
CA SER A 150 -61.21 -41.56 -6.94
C SER A 150 -60.76 -41.73 -5.50
N PHE A 151 -61.52 -42.44 -4.64
CA PHE A 151 -61.10 -42.66 -3.26
C PHE A 151 -59.89 -43.60 -3.13
N ALA A 152 -59.75 -44.63 -3.98
CA ALA A 152 -58.56 -45.47 -4.00
C ALA A 152 -57.31 -44.69 -4.47
N THR A 153 -57.44 -43.88 -5.52
CA THR A 153 -56.33 -43.01 -5.99
C THR A 153 -55.98 -41.96 -4.97
N SER A 154 -56.98 -41.30 -4.35
CA SER A 154 -56.72 -40.30 -3.28
C SER A 154 -56.03 -40.97 -2.07
N LEU A 155 -56.47 -42.14 -1.63
CA LEU A 155 -55.82 -42.84 -0.53
C LEU A 155 -54.38 -43.26 -0.91
N PHE A 156 -54.16 -43.75 -2.13
CA PHE A 156 -52.81 -44.06 -2.63
C PHE A 156 -51.87 -42.84 -2.63
N VAL A 157 -52.31 -41.69 -3.19
CA VAL A 157 -51.56 -40.45 -3.22
C VAL A 157 -51.24 -39.96 -1.82
N VAL A 158 -52.24 -39.96 -0.91
CA VAL A 158 -52.03 -39.53 0.49
C VAL A 158 -51.08 -40.49 1.19
N SER A 159 -51.20 -41.81 0.99
CA SER A 159 -50.27 -42.81 1.56
C SER A 159 -48.85 -42.65 1.01
N LEU A 160 -48.71 -42.28 -0.28
CA LEU A 160 -47.38 -41.98 -0.86
C LEU A 160 -46.75 -40.73 -0.21
N ILE A 161 -47.51 -39.65 -0.04
CA ILE A 161 -47.05 -38.46 0.67
C ILE A 161 -46.63 -38.76 2.09
N MET A 162 -47.45 -39.55 2.82
CA MET A 162 -47.12 -40.00 4.16
C MET A 162 -45.85 -40.87 4.18
N SER A 163 -45.63 -41.74 3.21
CA SER A 163 -44.42 -42.58 3.10
C SER A 163 -43.19 -41.72 2.90
N ILE A 164 -43.23 -40.69 2.04
CA ILE A 164 -42.15 -39.71 1.86
C ILE A 164 -41.90 -38.95 3.15
N SER A 165 -42.95 -38.49 3.85
CA SER A 165 -42.84 -37.79 5.11
C SER A 165 -42.20 -38.61 6.22
N VAL A 166 -42.56 -39.90 6.35
CA VAL A 166 -41.94 -40.83 7.32
C VAL A 166 -40.50 -41.14 6.95
N PHE A 167 -40.19 -41.31 5.66
CA PHE A 167 -38.82 -41.49 5.20
C PHE A 167 -37.95 -40.29 5.52
N CYS A 168 -38.45 -39.08 5.31
CA CYS A 168 -37.76 -37.83 5.68
C CYS A 168 -37.50 -37.79 7.19
N ALA A 169 -38.50 -38.11 8.03
CA ALA A 169 -38.36 -38.16 9.49
C ALA A 169 -37.31 -39.18 9.91
N PHE A 170 -37.31 -40.38 9.30
CA PHE A 170 -36.31 -41.42 9.59
C PHE A 170 -34.89 -40.96 9.19
N ALA A 171 -34.72 -40.44 7.97
CA ALA A 171 -33.43 -39.99 7.48
C ALA A 171 -32.85 -38.84 8.34
N THR A 172 -33.67 -37.90 8.75
CA THR A 172 -33.24 -36.79 9.63
C THR A 172 -32.95 -37.23 11.04
N ASN A 173 -33.68 -38.19 11.59
CA ASN A 173 -33.35 -38.80 12.87
C ASN A 173 -31.97 -39.47 12.88
N GLN A 174 -31.67 -40.25 11.84
CA GLN A 174 -30.36 -40.87 11.68
C GLN A 174 -29.24 -39.83 11.46
N HIS A 175 -29.51 -38.80 10.63
CA HIS A 175 -28.56 -37.71 10.39
C HIS A 175 -28.20 -36.99 11.66
N LEU A 176 -29.17 -36.61 12.52
CA LEU A 176 -28.93 -35.93 13.79
C LEU A 176 -28.01 -36.73 14.72
N THR A 177 -28.23 -38.03 14.86
CA THR A 177 -27.35 -38.89 15.68
C THR A 177 -25.93 -39.00 15.14
N THR A 178 -25.78 -39.03 13.79
CA THR A 178 -24.45 -39.03 13.15
C THR A 178 -23.73 -37.71 13.42
N GLN A 179 -24.45 -36.58 13.33
CA GLN A 179 -23.87 -35.27 13.61
C GLN A 179 -23.52 -35.08 15.09
N VAL A 180 -24.34 -35.55 16.04
CA VAL A 180 -24.03 -35.49 17.46
C VAL A 180 -22.71 -36.21 17.75
N ARG A 181 -22.48 -37.40 17.15
CA ARG A 181 -21.21 -38.14 17.29
C ARG A 181 -20.03 -37.41 16.63
N GLY A 182 -20.25 -36.72 15.49
CA GLY A 182 -19.25 -35.93 14.78
C GLY A 182 -18.82 -34.67 15.50
N MET A 183 -19.57 -34.20 16.52
CA MET A 183 -19.26 -32.97 17.26
C MET A 183 -18.01 -33.06 18.13
N ARG A 184 -17.71 -34.25 18.71
CA ARG A 184 -16.58 -34.42 19.64
C ARG A 184 -15.24 -34.02 19.03
N PRO A 185 -14.83 -34.48 17.82
CA PRO A 185 -13.60 -34.07 17.20
C PRO A 185 -13.62 -32.58 16.82
N LEU A 186 -14.77 -32.01 16.40
CA LEU A 186 -14.90 -30.61 16.05
C LEU A 186 -14.72 -29.69 17.26
N ILE A 187 -15.33 -30.04 18.40
CA ILE A 187 -15.14 -29.32 19.66
C ILE A 187 -13.67 -29.33 20.06
N LYS A 188 -13.02 -30.52 20.00
CA LYS A 188 -11.62 -30.66 20.35
C LYS A 188 -10.68 -29.82 19.46
N SER A 189 -10.94 -29.78 18.16
CA SER A 189 -10.19 -28.94 17.22
C SER A 189 -10.36 -27.44 17.56
N ASN A 190 -11.58 -26.99 17.85
CA ASN A 190 -11.84 -25.60 18.25
C ASN A 190 -11.12 -25.23 19.55
N PHE A 191 -11.12 -26.10 20.57
CA PHE A 191 -10.39 -25.86 21.81
C PHE A 191 -8.87 -25.79 21.58
N LYS A 192 -8.35 -26.64 20.66
CA LYS A 192 -6.95 -26.58 20.25
C LYS A 192 -6.60 -25.25 19.60
N ASP A 193 -7.41 -24.79 18.63
CA ASP A 193 -7.20 -23.51 17.95
C ASP A 193 -7.26 -22.33 18.91
N LEU A 194 -8.20 -22.35 19.87
CA LEU A 194 -8.28 -21.32 20.89
C LEU A 194 -7.06 -21.32 21.82
N ARG A 195 -6.55 -22.52 22.16
CA ARG A 195 -5.31 -22.65 22.95
C ARG A 195 -4.11 -22.08 22.17
N THR A 196 -3.99 -22.42 20.88
CA THR A 196 -2.95 -21.87 20.01
C THR A 196 -3.06 -20.34 19.96
N LEU A 197 -4.23 -19.75 19.73
CA LEU A 197 -4.44 -18.31 19.76
C LEU A 197 -3.95 -17.67 21.07
N LEU A 198 -4.25 -18.30 22.21
CA LEU A 198 -3.86 -17.77 23.52
C LEU A 198 -2.36 -17.94 23.81
N THR A 199 -1.72 -18.98 23.30
CA THR A 199 -0.26 -19.19 23.46
C THR A 199 0.54 -18.29 22.51
N ASP A 200 0.05 -18.05 21.30
CA ASP A 200 0.74 -17.23 20.30
C ASP A 200 0.64 -15.72 20.60
N THR A 201 -0.43 -15.30 21.28
CA THR A 201 -0.62 -13.87 21.59
C THR A 201 0.53 -13.26 22.40
N PRO A 202 1.04 -13.86 23.49
CA PRO A 202 2.23 -13.37 24.20
C PRO A 202 3.47 -13.35 23.30
N GLU A 203 3.68 -14.37 22.48
CA GLU A 203 4.81 -14.47 21.56
C GLU A 203 4.77 -13.34 20.51
N GLN A 204 3.58 -13.02 19.99
CA GLN A 204 3.38 -11.89 19.09
C GLN A 204 3.70 -10.55 19.76
N ILE A 205 3.32 -10.39 21.03
CA ILE A 205 3.62 -9.18 21.80
C ILE A 205 5.12 -9.07 22.08
N ASP A 206 5.77 -10.17 22.44
CA ASP A 206 7.23 -10.19 22.67
C ASP A 206 7.98 -9.90 21.36
N TYR A 207 7.48 -10.40 20.22
CA TYR A 207 8.01 -10.04 18.90
C TYR A 207 7.89 -8.55 18.61
N LEU A 208 6.71 -7.93 18.85
CA LEU A 208 6.52 -6.48 18.68
C LEU A 208 7.54 -5.68 19.50
N VAL A 209 7.78 -6.09 20.75
CA VAL A 209 8.76 -5.43 21.64
C VAL A 209 10.18 -5.61 21.13
N SER A 210 10.54 -6.81 20.66
CA SER A 210 11.88 -7.10 20.13
C SER A 210 12.21 -6.29 18.88
N GLN A 211 11.21 -5.96 18.07
CA GLN A 211 11.38 -5.12 16.87
C GLN A 211 11.75 -3.66 17.19
N PHE A 212 11.68 -3.21 18.45
CA PHE A 212 12.23 -1.92 18.88
C PHE A 212 13.74 -1.81 18.60
N ASP A 213 14.45 -2.93 18.58
CA ASP A 213 15.89 -2.92 18.26
C ASP A 213 16.18 -2.46 16.83
N THR A 214 15.24 -2.61 15.89
CA THR A 214 15.40 -2.18 14.50
C THR A 214 15.53 -0.65 14.37
N PRO A 215 14.56 0.18 14.80
CA PRO A 215 14.70 1.64 14.78
C PRO A 215 15.83 2.12 15.68
N LYS A 216 16.06 1.46 16.82
CA LYS A 216 17.18 1.77 17.73
C LYS A 216 18.52 1.59 17.04
N ASN A 217 18.76 0.45 16.39
CA ASN A 217 20.03 0.17 15.72
C ASN A 217 20.24 1.12 14.54
N GLN A 218 19.18 1.44 13.78
CA GLN A 218 19.26 2.43 12.71
C GLN A 218 19.59 3.82 13.26
N ALA A 219 18.94 4.24 14.33
CA ALA A 219 19.26 5.50 15.01
C ALA A 219 20.69 5.53 15.53
N LEU A 220 21.18 4.43 16.10
CA LEU A 220 22.57 4.31 16.57
C LEU A 220 23.57 4.43 15.43
N LEU A 221 23.31 3.79 14.28
CA LEU A 221 24.16 3.91 13.09
C LEU A 221 24.22 5.35 12.58
N ASP A 222 23.09 6.03 12.53
CA ASP A 222 23.04 7.42 12.07
C ASP A 222 23.67 8.36 13.09
N LEU A 223 23.55 8.09 14.40
CA LEU A 223 24.23 8.82 15.45
C LEU A 223 25.75 8.66 15.37
N ASP A 224 26.25 7.47 15.05
CA ASP A 224 27.66 7.25 14.82
C ASP A 224 28.18 7.99 13.58
N ASN A 225 27.32 8.27 12.62
CA ASN A 225 27.59 9.01 11.39
C ASN A 225 27.12 10.47 11.44
N ILE A 226 26.96 11.07 12.63
CA ILE A 226 26.48 12.46 12.78
C ILE A 226 27.39 13.48 12.05
N GLY A 227 28.71 13.20 11.97
CA GLY A 227 29.63 14.04 11.22
C GLY A 227 29.20 14.24 9.77
N PRO A 228 29.16 13.18 8.95
CA PRO A 228 28.68 13.29 7.56
C PRO A 228 27.24 13.75 7.44
N LEU A 229 26.33 13.24 8.29
CA LEU A 229 24.89 13.50 8.19
C LEU A 229 24.48 14.90 8.62
N LEU A 230 24.91 15.36 9.78
CA LEU A 230 24.63 16.69 10.28
C LEU A 230 25.70 17.69 9.84
N GLY A 231 26.99 17.39 10.09
CA GLY A 231 28.11 18.25 9.75
C GLY A 231 28.21 18.47 8.23
N GLY A 232 28.01 17.46 7.42
CA GLY A 232 27.95 17.57 5.97
C GLY A 232 26.84 18.51 5.49
N ARG A 233 25.62 18.40 6.06
CA ARG A 233 24.51 19.33 5.72
C ARG A 233 24.80 20.76 6.13
N VAL A 234 25.40 20.98 7.30
CA VAL A 234 25.83 22.30 7.76
C VAL A 234 26.89 22.85 6.79
N GLN A 235 27.87 22.03 6.42
CA GLN A 235 28.90 22.37 5.45
C GLN A 235 28.28 22.76 4.09
N ASP A 236 27.34 21.99 3.57
CA ASP A 236 26.66 22.27 2.29
C ASP A 236 25.90 23.60 2.31
N GLN A 237 25.21 23.91 3.40
CA GLN A 237 24.48 25.17 3.52
C GLN A 237 25.43 26.38 3.61
N LEU A 238 26.49 26.27 4.39
CA LEU A 238 27.51 27.31 4.50
C LEU A 238 28.35 27.43 3.22
N GLY A 239 28.63 26.31 2.56
CA GLY A 239 29.44 26.18 1.36
C GLY A 239 28.94 27.04 0.19
N LYS A 240 27.65 27.26 0.09
CA LYS A 240 27.04 28.15 -0.94
C LYS A 240 27.61 29.55 -0.95
N ARG A 241 28.12 30.02 0.19
CA ARG A 241 28.77 31.35 0.33
C ARG A 241 30.25 31.27 0.60
N VAL A 242 30.70 30.25 1.31
CA VAL A 242 32.11 30.08 1.69
C VAL A 242 32.95 29.69 0.47
N LEU A 243 32.53 28.73 -0.31
CA LEU A 243 33.31 28.25 -1.46
C LEU A 243 33.54 29.35 -2.52
N PRO A 244 32.54 30.14 -2.95
CA PRO A 244 32.79 31.25 -3.87
C PRO A 244 33.72 32.33 -3.32
N ALA A 245 33.71 32.54 -1.98
CA ALA A 245 34.62 33.49 -1.33
C ALA A 245 36.08 33.02 -1.38
N LEU A 246 36.31 31.74 -1.10
CA LEU A 246 37.65 31.14 -1.19
C LEU A 246 38.15 31.08 -2.64
N ASP A 247 37.26 30.75 -3.60
CA ASP A 247 37.58 30.77 -5.03
C ASP A 247 37.96 32.16 -5.52
N ALA A 248 37.32 33.19 -5.01
CA ALA A 248 37.66 34.58 -5.36
C ALA A 248 39.07 34.94 -4.91
N VAL A 249 39.48 34.48 -3.70
CA VAL A 249 40.86 34.70 -3.19
C VAL A 249 41.88 33.89 -4.00
N LEU A 250 41.53 32.63 -4.33
CA LEU A 250 42.41 31.77 -5.15
C LEU A 250 42.60 32.35 -6.55
N THR A 251 41.54 32.87 -7.15
CA THR A 251 41.60 33.56 -8.44
C THR A 251 42.50 34.82 -8.34
N MET A 252 42.41 35.56 -7.23
CA MET A 252 43.24 36.71 -7.00
C MET A 252 44.71 36.29 -6.81
N ALA A 253 45.00 35.20 -6.10
CA ALA A 253 46.35 34.67 -5.97
C ALA A 253 46.97 34.30 -7.35
N GLY A 254 46.14 33.74 -8.26
CA GLY A 254 46.53 33.51 -9.64
C GLY A 254 46.86 34.82 -10.38
N ALA A 255 45.99 35.82 -10.24
CA ALA A 255 46.17 37.15 -10.87
C ALA A 255 47.43 37.88 -10.37
N ILE A 256 47.76 37.76 -9.08
CA ILE A 256 49.02 38.28 -8.51
C ILE A 256 50.22 37.65 -9.18
N ARG A 257 50.25 36.36 -9.38
CA ARG A 257 51.31 35.62 -10.05
C ARG A 257 51.46 36.00 -11.53
N GLU A 258 50.35 36.07 -12.25
CA GLU A 258 50.32 36.52 -13.65
C GLU A 258 50.79 37.98 -13.79
N THR A 259 50.42 38.81 -12.80
CA THR A 259 50.85 40.23 -12.76
C THR A 259 52.36 40.34 -12.57
N ARG A 260 52.97 39.55 -11.66
CA ARG A 260 54.41 39.52 -11.50
C ARG A 260 55.11 39.10 -12.82
N GLU A 261 54.63 38.00 -13.44
CA GLU A 261 55.22 37.49 -14.67
C GLU A 261 55.10 38.53 -15.82
N ALA A 262 53.96 39.23 -15.88
CA ALA A 262 53.79 40.32 -16.85
C ALA A 262 54.74 41.52 -16.59
N LEU A 263 54.93 41.88 -15.31
CA LEU A 263 55.88 42.92 -14.92
C LEU A 263 57.34 42.52 -15.21
N GLU A 264 57.72 41.25 -14.99
CA GLU A 264 59.01 40.71 -15.33
C GLU A 264 59.26 40.80 -16.84
N ASN A 265 58.25 40.36 -17.63
CA ASN A 265 58.33 40.45 -19.07
C ASN A 265 58.42 41.91 -19.56
N VAL A 266 57.62 42.85 -18.96
CA VAL A 266 57.73 44.26 -19.28
C VAL A 266 59.12 44.81 -18.97
N SER A 267 59.66 44.48 -17.78
CA SER A 267 61.01 44.93 -17.36
C SER A 267 62.09 44.39 -18.29
N ALA A 268 62.05 43.09 -18.62
CA ALA A 268 63.04 42.48 -19.53
C ALA A 268 62.93 43.05 -20.97
N SER A 269 61.69 43.12 -21.50
CA SER A 269 61.48 43.69 -22.86
C SER A 269 61.88 45.16 -22.90
N MET A 270 61.63 45.93 -21.84
CA MET A 270 62.05 47.33 -21.77
C MET A 270 63.57 47.47 -21.78
N GLU A 271 64.30 46.65 -21.05
CA GLU A 271 65.77 46.64 -21.04
C GLU A 271 66.33 46.32 -22.41
N ILE A 272 65.80 45.27 -23.07
CA ILE A 272 66.20 44.88 -24.42
C ILE A 272 65.86 45.99 -25.44
N LEU A 273 64.68 46.59 -25.35
CA LEU A 273 64.25 47.64 -26.27
C LEU A 273 65.01 48.95 -26.05
N GLN A 274 65.35 49.34 -24.82
CA GLN A 274 66.17 50.50 -24.52
C GLN A 274 67.59 50.35 -25.02
N GLU A 275 68.21 49.20 -24.72
CA GLU A 275 69.56 48.88 -25.23
C GLU A 275 69.55 48.78 -26.76
N GLY A 276 68.56 48.06 -27.29
CA GLY A 276 68.35 47.94 -28.76
C GLY A 276 68.20 49.31 -29.42
N THR A 277 67.42 50.23 -28.84
CA THR A 277 67.24 51.61 -29.33
C THR A 277 68.53 52.36 -29.37
N ASN A 278 69.35 52.24 -28.31
CA ASN A 278 70.63 52.92 -28.22
C ASN A 278 71.62 52.37 -29.26
N ARG A 279 71.70 51.04 -29.41
CA ARG A 279 72.55 50.39 -30.41
C ARG A 279 72.11 50.69 -31.84
N LEU A 280 70.80 50.64 -32.12
CA LEU A 280 70.27 50.96 -33.42
C LEU A 280 70.50 52.43 -33.78
N SER A 281 70.30 53.34 -32.80
CA SER A 281 70.59 54.80 -33.00
C SER A 281 72.04 55.03 -33.40
N ALA A 282 73.00 54.39 -32.71
CA ALA A 282 74.40 54.51 -33.04
C ALA A 282 74.72 53.95 -34.45
N ASN A 283 74.17 52.77 -34.74
CA ASN A 283 74.42 52.13 -36.08
C ASN A 283 73.75 52.91 -37.23
N LEU A 284 72.56 53.47 -37.05
CA LEU A 284 71.92 54.31 -38.03
C LEU A 284 72.61 55.62 -38.23
N THR A 285 73.14 56.23 -37.18
CA THR A 285 73.93 57.47 -37.20
C THR A 285 75.21 57.22 -38.02
N ASN A 286 75.95 56.11 -37.68
CA ASN A 286 77.15 55.72 -38.45
C ASN A 286 76.85 55.39 -39.93
N ALA A 287 75.77 54.66 -40.17
CA ALA A 287 75.31 54.35 -41.54
C ALA A 287 74.94 55.60 -42.35
N LYS A 288 74.25 56.54 -41.73
CA LYS A 288 73.87 57.79 -42.30
C LYS A 288 75.07 58.69 -42.57
N GLU A 289 76.03 58.75 -41.63
CA GLU A 289 77.30 59.48 -41.81
C GLU A 289 78.13 58.90 -42.89
N ASN A 290 78.40 57.58 -42.92
CA ASN A 290 79.14 56.88 -43.97
C ASN A 290 78.50 57.06 -45.35
N LEU A 291 77.16 56.96 -45.45
CA LEU A 291 76.41 57.19 -46.69
C LEU A 291 76.54 58.62 -47.17
N ASN A 292 76.42 59.59 -46.21
CA ASN A 292 76.60 61.01 -46.48
C ASN A 292 78.02 61.34 -47.02
N ASN A 293 79.06 60.72 -46.42
CA ASN A 293 80.45 60.88 -46.85
C ASN A 293 80.64 60.32 -48.23
N THR A 294 80.03 59.21 -48.59
CA THR A 294 80.06 58.64 -49.94
C THR A 294 79.32 59.51 -50.92
N LEU A 295 78.24 60.19 -50.54
CA LEU A 295 77.47 61.15 -51.41
C LEU A 295 78.17 62.44 -51.59
N ASN A 296 79.18 62.78 -50.75
CA ASN A 296 80.03 63.97 -50.89
C ASN A 296 81.29 63.73 -51.80
N ASP A 297 81.44 62.50 -52.27
CA ASP A 297 82.51 62.17 -53.21
C ASP A 297 82.35 62.91 -54.52
N ALA A 298 83.47 63.24 -55.21
CA ALA A 298 83.51 63.92 -56.52
C ALA A 298 82.72 63.12 -57.63
N ALA A 299 82.60 61.85 -57.50
CA ALA A 299 81.82 60.99 -58.36
C ALA A 299 80.31 61.29 -58.36
N CYS A 300 79.75 61.82 -57.24
CA CYS A 300 78.36 62.29 -57.12
C CYS A 300 78.12 63.72 -57.78
N SER A 301 79.21 64.46 -58.18
CA SER A 301 79.07 65.76 -58.81
C SER A 301 78.99 65.66 -60.35
N GLY A 302 79.13 64.47 -60.93
CA GLY A 302 78.99 64.20 -62.38
C GLY A 302 77.51 64.37 -62.88
N ALA A 303 77.36 64.94 -64.09
CA ALA A 303 76.04 65.23 -64.65
C ALA A 303 75.02 64.07 -64.66
N GLN A 304 75.46 62.85 -64.69
CA GLN A 304 74.60 61.64 -64.65
C GLN A 304 74.33 61.12 -63.22
N ALA A 305 75.15 61.44 -62.22
CA ALA A 305 75.06 60.95 -60.91
C ALA A 305 74.43 61.95 -59.95
N ALA A 306 74.51 63.31 -60.20
CA ALA A 306 74.10 64.38 -59.32
C ALA A 306 72.64 64.28 -58.88
N SER A 307 71.68 64.05 -59.78
CA SER A 307 70.26 63.93 -59.46
C SER A 307 69.95 62.73 -58.54
N THR A 308 70.62 61.59 -58.82
CA THR A 308 70.45 60.31 -58.01
C THR A 308 71.04 60.53 -56.59
N CYS A 309 72.22 61.15 -56.49
CA CYS A 309 72.86 61.46 -55.22
C CYS A 309 72.07 62.50 -54.38
N ASP A 310 71.45 63.46 -54.99
CA ASP A 310 70.63 64.44 -54.32
C ASP A 310 69.30 63.81 -53.73
N VAL A 311 68.70 62.92 -54.52
CA VAL A 311 67.52 62.20 -54.05
C VAL A 311 67.90 61.32 -52.84
N ILE A 312 69.06 60.58 -52.92
CA ILE A 312 69.50 59.76 -51.78
C ILE A 312 69.88 60.63 -50.58
N ARG A 313 70.52 61.84 -50.79
CA ARG A 313 70.86 62.79 -49.72
C ARG A 313 69.63 63.31 -49.02
N ASN A 314 68.61 63.63 -49.78
CA ASN A 314 67.32 64.04 -49.17
C ASN A 314 66.61 62.94 -48.32
N SER A 315 66.79 61.69 -48.69
CA SER A 315 66.23 60.54 -47.97
C SER A 315 66.99 60.17 -46.69
N LEU A 316 68.25 60.67 -46.51
CA LEU A 316 69.04 60.39 -45.30
C LEU A 316 68.38 60.79 -43.98
N ASN A 317 67.56 61.82 -44.05
CA ASN A 317 66.82 62.26 -42.79
C ASN A 317 65.77 61.29 -42.31
N GLN A 318 65.39 60.38 -43.18
CA GLN A 318 64.45 59.25 -42.82
C GLN A 318 65.13 58.14 -42.06
N LEU A 319 66.47 57.98 -42.21
CA LEU A 319 67.26 57.05 -41.41
C LEU A 319 67.44 57.48 -39.96
N SER A 320 66.37 57.37 -39.22
CA SER A 320 66.33 57.69 -37.78
C SER A 320 65.31 56.85 -37.08
N ILE A 321 65.47 56.74 -35.74
CA ILE A 321 64.55 56.02 -34.88
C ILE A 321 63.24 56.82 -34.77
N ASN A 322 62.06 56.04 -34.75
CA ASN A 322 60.74 56.58 -34.54
C ASN A 322 60.20 56.26 -33.13
N ALA A 323 60.32 54.97 -32.63
CA ALA A 323 59.97 54.57 -31.29
C ALA A 323 61.13 54.86 -30.33
N ASN A 324 60.85 55.51 -29.19
CA ASN A 324 61.86 55.84 -28.19
C ASN A 324 61.51 55.30 -26.80
N PHE A 325 61.97 54.10 -26.53
CA PHE A 325 61.67 53.38 -25.28
C PHE A 325 62.49 53.93 -24.08
N SER A 326 63.54 54.70 -24.32
CA SER A 326 64.35 55.30 -23.22
C SER A 326 63.58 56.38 -22.42
N ARG A 327 62.43 56.87 -22.91
CA ARG A 327 61.58 57.82 -22.22
C ARG A 327 60.53 57.26 -21.33
N LEU A 328 60.27 55.92 -21.44
CA LEU A 328 59.27 55.24 -20.64
C LEU A 328 59.80 54.96 -19.24
N PRO A 329 58.97 55.17 -18.20
CA PRO A 329 59.44 54.93 -16.81
C PRO A 329 59.64 53.41 -16.57
N PRO A 330 60.61 53.01 -15.77
CA PRO A 330 60.82 51.61 -15.45
C PRO A 330 59.71 51.10 -14.49
N VAL A 331 59.31 49.84 -14.65
CA VAL A 331 58.32 49.13 -13.80
C VAL A 331 58.97 48.39 -12.63
N THR A 332 60.24 48.55 -12.40
CA THR A 332 61.02 47.84 -11.37
C THR A 332 60.51 48.01 -9.94
N SER A 333 59.99 49.21 -9.61
CA SER A 333 59.35 49.46 -8.32
C SER A 333 58.10 48.64 -8.06
N GLN A 334 57.24 48.54 -9.08
CA GLN A 334 56.00 47.77 -9.03
C GLN A 334 56.31 46.28 -9.01
N LEU A 335 57.30 45.83 -9.79
CA LEU A 335 57.77 44.46 -9.76
C LEU A 335 58.32 44.06 -8.39
N ALA A 336 59.12 44.93 -7.77
CA ALA A 336 59.64 44.67 -6.42
C ALA A 336 58.54 44.54 -5.38
N LYS A 337 57.53 45.41 -5.41
CA LYS A 337 56.38 45.34 -4.49
C LYS A 337 55.50 44.09 -4.74
N VAL A 338 55.20 43.73 -5.98
CA VAL A 338 54.47 42.51 -6.28
C VAL A 338 55.26 41.25 -5.93
N SER A 339 56.56 41.27 -6.12
CA SER A 339 57.45 40.17 -5.68
C SER A 339 57.49 40.04 -4.16
N GLU A 340 57.37 41.15 -3.43
CA GLU A 340 57.26 41.09 -1.94
C GLU A 340 55.92 40.45 -1.51
N VAL A 341 54.82 40.82 -2.18
CA VAL A 341 53.52 40.23 -1.94
C VAL A 341 53.55 38.71 -2.18
N LEU A 342 54.28 38.24 -3.19
CA LEU A 342 54.40 36.80 -3.52
C LEU A 342 55.31 36.00 -2.59
N LYS A 343 56.08 36.65 -1.69
CA LYS A 343 56.80 35.91 -0.62
C LYS A 343 55.83 35.20 0.30
N ILE A 344 54.62 35.69 0.44
CA ILE A 344 53.53 35.03 1.15
C ILE A 344 52.73 34.22 0.11
N ASP A 345 52.71 32.90 0.27
CA ASP A 345 51.92 32.03 -0.63
C ASP A 345 50.45 32.08 -0.26
N LEU A 346 49.75 33.07 -0.82
CA LEU A 346 48.32 33.30 -0.61
C LEU A 346 47.49 32.05 -1.01
N ALA A 347 47.90 31.32 -2.07
CA ALA A 347 47.23 30.11 -2.47
C ALA A 347 47.28 29.01 -1.41
N SER A 348 48.41 28.87 -0.71
CA SER A 348 48.56 27.95 0.42
C SER A 348 47.68 28.37 1.61
N LEU A 349 47.56 29.65 1.89
CA LEU A 349 46.71 30.18 2.96
C LEU A 349 45.24 29.88 2.66
N VAL A 350 44.80 30.10 1.42
CA VAL A 350 43.44 29.76 0.99
C VAL A 350 43.18 28.24 1.07
N GLN A 351 44.18 27.43 0.68
CA GLN A 351 44.06 25.96 0.82
C GLN A 351 43.90 25.54 2.28
N LYS A 352 44.52 26.18 3.23
CA LYS A 352 44.25 25.94 4.66
C LYS A 352 42.83 26.30 5.04
N GLY A 353 42.28 27.41 4.49
CA GLY A 353 40.88 27.78 4.65
C GLY A 353 39.92 26.72 4.11
N TYR A 354 40.18 26.17 2.90
CA TYR A 354 39.45 25.05 2.34
C TYR A 354 39.53 23.81 3.23
N ALA A 355 40.70 23.45 3.69
CA ALA A 355 40.91 22.27 4.52
C ALA A 355 40.15 22.42 5.87
N ALA A 356 40.20 23.58 6.50
CA ALA A 356 39.51 23.88 7.75
C ALA A 356 37.96 23.85 7.54
N PHE A 357 37.48 24.37 6.42
CA PHE A 357 36.06 24.31 6.10
C PHE A 357 35.60 22.88 5.75
N ASN A 358 36.41 22.12 5.02
CA ASN A 358 36.12 20.75 4.67
C ASN A 358 36.16 19.80 5.86
N ASP A 359 36.84 20.18 6.94
CA ASP A 359 36.88 19.43 8.21
C ASP A 359 35.64 19.66 9.08
N THR A 360 34.68 20.45 8.64
CA THR A 360 33.41 20.73 9.38
C THR A 360 32.70 19.47 9.84
N PRO A 361 32.54 18.39 9.05
CA PRO A 361 31.93 17.15 9.53
C PRO A 361 32.66 16.53 10.73
N ASN A 362 33.97 16.45 10.69
CA ASN A 362 34.78 15.91 11.80
C ASN A 362 34.71 16.80 13.05
N LEU A 363 34.68 18.11 12.84
CA LEU A 363 34.51 19.07 13.94
C LEU A 363 33.18 18.89 14.65
N VAL A 364 32.09 18.72 13.88
CA VAL A 364 30.73 18.42 14.38
C VAL A 364 30.76 17.11 15.16
N GLN A 365 31.29 16.04 14.57
CA GLN A 365 31.39 14.74 15.23
C GLN A 365 32.16 14.81 16.58
N ASN A 366 33.26 15.53 16.62
CA ASN A 366 34.06 15.67 17.84
C ASN A 366 33.34 16.48 18.93
N GLN A 367 32.65 17.56 18.55
CA GLN A 367 31.94 18.41 19.50
C GLN A 367 30.65 17.80 20.03
N THR A 368 30.04 16.87 19.28
CA THR A 368 28.78 16.20 19.66
C THR A 368 29.01 14.89 20.41
N LYS A 369 30.23 14.38 20.50
CA LYS A 369 30.55 13.05 21.02
C LYS A 369 29.97 12.75 22.42
N ASN A 370 30.00 13.70 23.34
CA ASN A 370 29.49 13.53 24.70
C ASN A 370 27.94 13.46 24.68
N ILE A 371 27.32 14.39 23.95
CA ILE A 371 25.85 14.44 23.83
C ILE A 371 25.32 13.19 23.13
N LEU A 372 26.06 12.64 22.14
CA LEU A 372 25.71 11.36 21.52
C LEU A 372 25.73 10.22 22.53
N SER A 373 26.65 10.18 23.44
CA SER A 373 26.67 9.18 24.51
C SER A 373 25.40 9.25 25.37
N ASP A 374 24.99 10.47 25.70
CA ASP A 374 23.78 10.70 26.49
C ASP A 374 22.50 10.30 25.68
N VAL A 375 22.44 10.66 24.40
CA VAL A 375 21.36 10.24 23.49
C VAL A 375 21.29 8.71 23.39
N LYS A 376 22.41 8.03 23.24
CA LYS A 376 22.48 6.55 23.22
C LYS A 376 21.96 5.95 24.52
N SER A 377 22.32 6.51 25.65
CA SER A 377 21.83 6.10 26.98
C SER A 377 20.31 6.28 27.10
N VAL A 378 19.75 7.38 26.56
CA VAL A 378 18.31 7.63 26.54
C VAL A 378 17.61 6.59 25.65
N LEU A 379 18.15 6.24 24.49
CA LEU A 379 17.60 5.20 23.61
C LEU A 379 17.57 3.82 24.30
N ASP A 380 18.63 3.46 25.03
CA ASP A 380 18.67 2.23 25.83
C ASP A 380 17.62 2.24 26.94
N SER A 381 17.45 3.38 27.62
CA SER A 381 16.42 3.56 28.64
C SER A 381 15.00 3.43 28.08
N ILE A 382 14.73 3.99 26.89
CA ILE A 382 13.44 3.86 26.22
C ILE A 382 13.13 2.38 25.94
N GLY A 383 14.07 1.61 25.38
CA GLY A 383 13.89 0.18 25.13
C GLY A 383 13.61 -0.61 26.41
N THR A 384 14.33 -0.30 27.49
CA THR A 384 14.12 -0.90 28.80
C THR A 384 12.73 -0.56 29.35
N ASN A 385 12.32 0.70 29.25
CA ASN A 385 11.01 1.16 29.72
C ASN A 385 9.87 0.52 28.94
N ILE A 386 9.99 0.36 27.61
CA ILE A 386 8.99 -0.36 26.78
C ILE A 386 8.86 -1.80 27.24
N THR A 387 10.00 -2.50 27.45
CA THR A 387 10.01 -3.89 27.90
C THR A 387 9.38 -4.03 29.29
N VAL A 388 9.68 -3.13 30.22
CA VAL A 388 9.09 -3.12 31.57
C VAL A 388 7.59 -2.81 31.50
N ALA A 389 7.18 -1.83 30.71
CA ALA A 389 5.78 -1.47 30.54
C ALA A 389 4.93 -2.63 30.00
N VAL A 390 5.45 -3.37 29.01
CA VAL A 390 4.77 -4.56 28.47
C VAL A 390 4.70 -5.69 29.49
N LYS A 391 5.77 -5.93 30.27
CA LYS A 391 5.75 -6.93 31.36
C LYS A 391 4.79 -6.57 32.50
N MET A 392 4.51 -5.28 32.72
CA MET A 392 3.51 -4.81 33.71
C MET A 392 2.06 -4.98 33.24
N LEU A 393 1.83 -5.18 31.93
CA LEU A 393 0.48 -5.48 31.45
C LEU A 393 0.03 -6.84 31.99
N PRO A 394 -1.17 -6.95 32.59
CA PRO A 394 -1.65 -8.22 33.18
C PRO A 394 -2.04 -9.27 32.15
N ILE A 395 -1.53 -9.14 30.91
CA ILE A 395 -1.90 -9.98 29.77
C ILE A 395 -1.51 -11.44 30.02
N GLN A 396 -0.26 -11.71 30.45
CA GLN A 396 0.21 -13.07 30.71
C GLN A 396 -0.59 -13.77 31.80
N LYS A 397 -0.91 -13.05 32.90
CA LYS A 397 -1.73 -13.61 33.98
C LYS A 397 -3.15 -13.91 33.49
N THR A 398 -3.75 -12.95 32.78
CA THR A 398 -5.10 -13.09 32.24
C THR A 398 -5.19 -14.25 31.25
N ILE A 399 -4.20 -14.40 30.37
CA ILE A 399 -4.13 -15.51 29.41
C ILE A 399 -3.94 -16.85 30.14
N THR A 400 -3.08 -16.90 31.17
CA THR A 400 -2.87 -18.11 31.98
C THR A 400 -4.14 -18.50 32.71
N ASP A 401 -4.83 -17.56 33.34
CA ASP A 401 -6.10 -17.81 34.01
C ASP A 401 -7.17 -18.31 33.00
N PHE A 402 -7.20 -17.73 31.81
CA PHE A 402 -8.12 -18.13 30.75
C PHE A 402 -7.78 -19.51 30.19
N LEU A 403 -6.50 -19.88 30.03
CA LEU A 403 -6.06 -21.23 29.65
C LEU A 403 -6.46 -22.28 30.66
N ILE A 404 -6.41 -21.97 31.97
CA ILE A 404 -6.89 -22.86 33.03
C ILE A 404 -8.41 -23.05 32.87
N TYR A 405 -9.17 -21.97 32.72
CA TYR A 405 -10.62 -22.03 32.44
C TYR A 405 -10.95 -22.84 31.20
N LEU A 406 -10.21 -22.63 30.13
CA LEU A 406 -10.38 -23.33 28.87
C LEU A 406 -10.17 -24.85 29.04
N THR A 407 -9.10 -25.24 29.73
CA THR A 407 -8.79 -26.65 30.01
C THR A 407 -9.81 -27.32 30.92
N GLN A 408 -10.30 -26.58 31.94
CA GLN A 408 -11.39 -27.05 32.81
C GLN A 408 -12.68 -27.24 32.01
N THR A 409 -13.03 -26.27 31.13
CA THR A 409 -14.22 -26.34 30.28
C THR A 409 -14.14 -27.49 29.28
N GLU A 410 -13.00 -27.69 28.65
CA GLU A 410 -12.76 -28.83 27.75
C GLU A 410 -12.96 -30.17 28.48
N THR A 411 -12.35 -30.30 29.65
CA THR A 411 -12.48 -31.51 30.50
C THR A 411 -13.93 -31.73 30.95
N TYR A 412 -14.62 -30.66 31.32
CA TYR A 412 -16.03 -30.70 31.69
C TYR A 412 -16.89 -31.20 30.54
N ILE A 413 -16.74 -30.63 29.33
CA ILE A 413 -17.47 -31.06 28.14
C ILE A 413 -17.14 -32.54 27.79
N GLU A 414 -15.88 -32.95 27.83
CA GLU A 414 -15.49 -34.36 27.57
C GLU A 414 -16.15 -35.33 28.57
N ASN A 415 -16.25 -34.96 29.82
CA ASN A 415 -16.89 -35.78 30.84
C ASN A 415 -18.42 -35.91 30.69
N TYR A 416 -19.05 -34.86 30.15
CA TYR A 416 -20.50 -34.88 29.88
C TYR A 416 -20.87 -35.50 28.52
N PHE A 417 -19.93 -35.64 27.60
CA PHE A 417 -20.20 -36.12 26.25
C PHE A 417 -20.82 -37.56 26.22
N PRO A 418 -20.39 -38.50 27.04
CA PRO A 418 -21.04 -39.82 27.12
C PRO A 418 -22.51 -39.75 27.55
N LEU A 419 -22.84 -38.82 28.43
CA LEU A 419 -24.23 -38.56 28.84
C LEU A 419 -25.08 -38.01 27.68
N VAL A 420 -24.51 -37.10 26.89
CA VAL A 420 -25.15 -36.55 25.69
C VAL A 420 -25.41 -37.65 24.67
N GLU A 421 -24.44 -38.54 24.43
CA GLU A 421 -24.60 -39.70 23.55
C GLU A 421 -25.69 -40.66 24.05
N GLN A 422 -25.77 -40.87 25.36
CA GLN A 422 -26.81 -41.72 25.98
C GLN A 422 -28.22 -41.10 25.81
N TYR A 423 -28.37 -39.79 26.03
CA TYR A 423 -29.64 -39.10 25.81
C TYR A 423 -30.03 -39.08 24.32
N ASP A 424 -29.03 -38.91 23.44
CA ASP A 424 -29.27 -38.96 22.00
C ASP A 424 -29.73 -40.34 21.56
N PHE A 425 -29.17 -41.42 22.13
CA PHE A 425 -29.65 -42.77 21.87
C PHE A 425 -31.12 -42.97 22.28
N TYR A 426 -31.54 -42.48 23.46
CA TYR A 426 -32.95 -42.55 23.88
C TYR A 426 -33.86 -41.75 22.95
N ARG A 427 -33.44 -40.54 22.55
CA ARG A 427 -34.13 -39.71 21.57
C ARG A 427 -34.27 -40.47 20.24
N TRP A 428 -33.15 -41.00 19.72
CA TRP A 428 -33.13 -41.74 18.45
C TRP A 428 -34.06 -42.91 18.49
N LEU A 429 -34.05 -43.72 19.60
CA LEU A 429 -34.90 -44.88 19.76
C LEU A 429 -36.38 -44.46 19.81
N SER A 430 -36.74 -43.44 20.56
CA SER A 430 -38.13 -42.97 20.67
C SER A 430 -38.67 -42.46 19.30
N CYS A 431 -37.85 -41.74 18.58
CA CYS A 431 -38.18 -41.25 17.23
C CYS A 431 -38.29 -42.41 16.22
N LEU A 432 -37.43 -43.42 16.35
CA LEU A 432 -37.50 -44.65 15.55
C LEU A 432 -38.80 -45.41 15.81
N ILE A 433 -39.21 -45.58 17.05
CA ILE A 433 -40.47 -46.23 17.43
C ILE A 433 -41.67 -45.49 16.80
N ALA A 434 -41.68 -44.14 16.89
CA ALA A 434 -42.72 -43.33 16.28
C ALA A 434 -42.78 -43.52 14.74
N CYS A 435 -41.65 -43.54 14.06
CA CYS A 435 -41.58 -43.83 12.64
C CYS A 435 -42.07 -45.22 12.29
N CYS A 436 -41.68 -46.25 13.09
CA CYS A 436 -42.14 -47.65 12.90
C CYS A 436 -43.65 -47.79 13.07
N LEU A 437 -44.28 -47.11 14.03
CA LEU A 437 -45.72 -47.08 14.16
C LEU A 437 -46.42 -46.52 12.95
N LEU A 438 -45.88 -45.41 12.39
CA LEU A 438 -46.41 -44.83 11.16
C LEU A 438 -46.21 -45.74 9.94
N ILE A 439 -45.09 -46.41 9.84
CA ILE A 439 -44.80 -47.42 8.82
C ILE A 439 -45.82 -48.57 8.91
N LEU A 440 -46.10 -49.06 10.11
CA LEU A 440 -47.09 -50.10 10.33
C LEU A 440 -48.49 -49.67 9.81
N ILE A 441 -48.92 -48.45 10.10
CA ILE A 441 -50.16 -47.88 9.58
C ILE A 441 -50.13 -47.84 8.05
N LEU A 442 -49.05 -47.39 7.45
CA LEU A 442 -48.87 -47.36 5.98
C LEU A 442 -48.91 -48.74 5.35
N VAL A 443 -48.32 -49.73 5.98
CA VAL A 443 -48.39 -51.15 5.52
C VAL A 443 -49.85 -51.58 5.47
N PHE A 444 -50.65 -51.28 6.48
CA PHE A 444 -52.10 -51.62 6.46
C PHE A 444 -52.85 -50.86 5.38
N TYR A 445 -52.54 -49.60 5.08
CA TYR A 445 -53.14 -48.87 3.97
C TYR A 445 -52.76 -49.48 2.60
N TYR A 446 -51.49 -49.79 2.38
CA TYR A 446 -51.05 -50.43 1.13
C TYR A 446 -51.60 -51.87 0.97
N LEU A 447 -51.67 -52.64 2.07
CA LEU A 447 -52.27 -53.98 2.07
C LEU A 447 -53.75 -53.89 1.74
N GLY A 448 -54.49 -52.92 2.36
CA GLY A 448 -55.91 -52.66 2.06
C GLY A 448 -56.14 -52.25 0.63
N LEU A 449 -55.28 -51.38 0.08
CA LEU A 449 -55.33 -50.99 -1.34
C LEU A 449 -55.02 -52.18 -2.28
N LEU A 450 -54.02 -52.99 -1.92
CA LEU A 450 -53.62 -54.16 -2.72
C LEU A 450 -54.73 -55.20 -2.74
N CYS A 451 -55.30 -55.56 -1.57
CA CYS A 451 -56.41 -56.51 -1.47
C CYS A 451 -57.64 -56.00 -2.21
N GLY A 452 -57.94 -54.67 -2.15
CA GLY A 452 -59.02 -54.05 -2.88
C GLY A 452 -58.79 -53.93 -4.39
N ALA A 453 -57.52 -53.79 -4.82
CA ALA A 453 -57.15 -53.73 -6.23
C ALA A 453 -57.08 -55.11 -6.90
N CYS A 454 -56.58 -56.15 -6.20
CA CYS A 454 -56.54 -57.50 -6.74
C CYS A 454 -57.91 -58.16 -6.86
N GLY A 455 -58.94 -57.71 -6.09
CA GLY A 455 -60.32 -58.18 -6.16
C GLY A 455 -61.20 -57.44 -7.23
N TYR A 456 -60.66 -56.48 -7.96
CA TYR A 456 -61.48 -55.68 -8.91
C TYR A 456 -60.74 -55.37 -10.21
N ASN A 457 -61.35 -55.81 -11.31
CA ASN A 457 -60.80 -55.59 -12.65
C ASN A 457 -61.58 -54.51 -13.37
N LYS A 458 -60.96 -53.35 -13.66
CA LYS A 458 -61.08 -52.44 -14.83
C LYS A 458 -60.52 -51.01 -14.58
N HIS A 459 -59.40 -50.75 -15.28
CA HIS A 459 -58.85 -49.53 -15.94
C HIS A 459 -58.84 -48.14 -15.33
N LYS A 460 -57.61 -47.66 -14.93
CA LYS A 460 -56.74 -46.44 -15.23
C LYS A 460 -57.24 -45.00 -14.89
N THR A 461 -56.43 -44.20 -14.15
CA THR A 461 -55.27 -43.24 -14.16
C THR A 461 -55.62 -41.74 -14.19
N PRO A 462 -54.69 -40.70 -14.06
CA PRO A 462 -53.85 -40.22 -12.96
C PRO A 462 -53.70 -38.65 -12.78
N THR A 463 -52.79 -38.19 -11.81
CA THR A 463 -51.86 -37.02 -11.73
C THR A 463 -52.33 -35.59 -11.36
N ASN A 464 -51.63 -34.68 -10.57
CA ASN A 464 -50.29 -34.19 -10.33
C ASN A 464 -50.19 -32.82 -9.54
N ARG A 465 -49.10 -32.60 -8.75
CA ARG A 465 -48.17 -31.48 -8.42
C ARG A 465 -48.65 -30.28 -7.58
N GLY A 466 -47.85 -29.61 -6.67
CA GLY A 466 -46.48 -29.51 -6.22
C GLY A 466 -46.09 -28.13 -5.71
N CYS A 467 -45.08 -27.98 -4.79
CA CYS A 467 -43.97 -27.01 -4.56
C CYS A 467 -44.10 -25.66 -3.84
N VAL A 468 -43.22 -25.23 -2.97
CA VAL A 468 -41.84 -24.62 -2.83
C VAL A 468 -41.76 -23.43 -1.84
N SER A 469 -40.88 -23.28 -0.92
CA SER A 469 -39.61 -22.83 -0.41
C SER A 469 -39.39 -21.37 0.16
N ASN A 470 -38.60 -21.09 1.17
CA ASN A 470 -37.23 -20.61 1.43
C ASN A 470 -37.09 -19.41 2.43
N THR A 471 -36.15 -19.25 3.24
CA THR A 471 -34.80 -19.00 3.69
C THR A 471 -34.59 -17.77 4.60
N GLY A 472 -33.66 -17.80 5.55
CA GLY A 472 -32.49 -17.04 5.74
C GLY A 472 -32.13 -16.43 7.04
N GLY A 473 -31.04 -16.14 7.52
CA GLY A 473 -29.97 -15.22 7.52
C GLY A 473 -29.32 -14.77 8.83
N ASN A 474 -28.03 -14.45 8.83
CA ASN A 474 -27.06 -14.22 9.92
C ASN A 474 -26.52 -12.80 9.96
N PHE A 475 -26.24 -12.18 11.15
CA PHE A 475 -25.61 -10.84 11.18
C PHE A 475 -24.61 -10.52 12.33
N LEU A 476 -24.33 -11.38 13.30
CA LEU A 476 -23.61 -10.94 14.51
C LEU A 476 -22.06 -10.97 14.43
N MET A 477 -21.43 -11.38 13.34
CA MET A 477 -19.97 -11.64 13.31
C MET A 477 -19.21 -11.08 12.09
N ALA A 478 -19.68 -9.98 11.53
CA ALA A 478 -19.08 -9.44 10.31
C ALA A 478 -17.61 -8.99 10.47
N ASP A 479 -17.20 -8.51 11.65
CA ASP A 479 -15.84 -7.98 11.88
C ASP A 479 -14.81 -9.08 12.17
N CYS A 480 -15.14 -10.08 12.95
CA CYS A 480 -14.24 -11.23 13.17
C CYS A 480 -14.09 -12.11 11.92
N LYS A 481 -15.13 -12.21 11.07
CA LYS A 481 -15.03 -12.90 9.76
C LYS A 481 -14.04 -12.24 8.81
N LYS A 482 -13.77 -10.93 8.97
CA LYS A 482 -12.74 -10.18 8.24
C LYS A 482 -11.34 -10.29 8.85
N ASN A 483 -11.16 -11.15 9.84
CA ASN A 483 -9.90 -11.42 10.53
C ASN A 483 -9.21 -10.19 11.13
N LYS A 484 -9.98 -9.22 11.64
CA LYS A 484 -9.44 -8.08 12.39
C LYS A 484 -8.96 -8.51 13.77
N GLY A 485 -7.95 -7.79 14.31
CA GLY A 485 -7.45 -8.04 15.65
C GLY A 485 -8.55 -7.89 16.72
N ILE A 486 -8.39 -8.65 17.80
CA ILE A 486 -9.37 -8.70 18.91
C ILE A 486 -9.59 -7.33 19.55
N TYR A 487 -8.55 -6.49 19.57
CA TYR A 487 -8.60 -5.14 20.11
C TYR A 487 -9.65 -4.27 19.41
N THR A 488 -9.67 -4.29 18.08
CA THR A 488 -10.64 -3.53 17.27
C THR A 488 -12.03 -4.16 17.29
N SER A 489 -12.13 -5.49 17.25
CA SER A 489 -13.39 -6.22 17.19
C SER A 489 -14.22 -6.12 18.49
N LEU A 490 -13.56 -6.06 19.64
CA LEU A 490 -14.21 -5.87 20.96
C LEU A 490 -14.29 -4.41 21.41
N GLN A 491 -13.85 -3.45 20.56
CA GLN A 491 -13.82 -2.02 20.89
C GLN A 491 -13.11 -1.73 22.23
N LEU A 492 -11.98 -2.40 22.45
CA LEU A 492 -11.22 -2.26 23.71
C LEU A 492 -10.58 -0.88 23.86
N ASP A 493 -10.55 -0.07 22.79
CA ASP A 493 -10.19 1.36 22.80
C ASP A 493 -10.99 2.19 23.81
N LYS A 494 -12.23 1.77 24.11
CA LYS A 494 -13.08 2.41 25.13
C LYS A 494 -12.63 2.15 26.57
N PHE A 495 -11.93 1.03 26.80
CA PHE A 495 -11.46 0.61 28.12
C PHE A 495 -9.97 0.84 28.30
N TYR A 496 -9.20 0.68 27.23
CA TYR A 496 -7.74 0.83 27.20
C TYR A 496 -7.33 1.54 25.90
N ASN A 497 -7.11 2.85 25.97
CA ASN A 497 -6.72 3.62 24.80
C ASN A 497 -5.22 3.46 24.52
N ILE A 498 -4.86 2.49 23.70
CA ILE A 498 -3.47 2.21 23.28
C ILE A 498 -2.85 3.42 22.58
N SER A 499 -3.62 4.18 21.81
CA SER A 499 -3.13 5.38 21.14
C SER A 499 -2.66 6.46 22.13
N LYS A 500 -3.30 6.55 23.29
CA LYS A 500 -2.85 7.46 24.36
C LYS A 500 -1.61 6.95 25.07
N PHE A 501 -1.49 5.64 25.22
CA PHE A 501 -0.33 5.00 25.86
C PHE A 501 0.90 5.00 24.95
N LEU A 502 0.72 4.82 23.64
CA LEU A 502 1.76 4.86 22.61
C LEU A 502 1.90 6.26 21.98
N THR A 503 1.77 7.32 22.75
CA THR A 503 2.04 8.68 22.27
C THR A 503 3.54 8.88 22.20
N ILE A 504 4.08 9.05 20.98
CA ILE A 504 5.53 9.12 20.73
C ILE A 504 6.22 10.24 21.53
N SER A 505 5.55 11.38 21.67
CA SER A 505 6.10 12.53 22.41
C SER A 505 6.48 12.21 23.86
N GLN A 506 5.82 11.23 24.49
CA GLN A 506 6.13 10.81 25.85
C GLN A 506 7.50 10.11 25.94
N TYR A 507 7.89 9.41 24.86
CA TYR A 507 9.15 8.64 24.81
C TYR A 507 10.28 9.42 24.14
N THR A 508 9.98 10.42 23.32
CA THR A 508 10.98 11.20 22.57
C THR A 508 11.28 12.58 23.18
N GLN A 509 10.59 12.97 24.27
CA GLN A 509 10.80 14.27 24.91
C GLN A 509 12.25 14.41 25.40
N ASP A 510 12.79 13.38 26.04
CA ASP A 510 14.18 13.39 26.56
C ASP A 510 15.18 13.44 25.41
N LEU A 511 14.92 12.75 24.29
CA LEU A 511 15.73 12.85 23.07
C LEU A 511 15.73 14.28 22.53
N THR A 512 14.56 14.92 22.46
CA THR A 512 14.43 16.30 21.99
C THR A 512 15.27 17.25 22.83
N VAL A 513 15.22 17.12 24.16
CA VAL A 513 16.00 17.95 25.08
C VAL A 513 17.51 17.76 24.85
N GLN A 514 17.98 16.52 24.65
CA GLN A 514 19.39 16.25 24.38
C GLN A 514 19.85 16.85 23.06
N PHE A 515 19.07 16.71 21.98
CA PHE A 515 19.40 17.32 20.69
C PHE A 515 19.35 18.85 20.72
N GLU A 516 18.43 19.47 21.45
CA GLU A 516 18.37 20.92 21.63
C GLU A 516 19.57 21.45 22.45
N SER A 517 20.23 20.62 23.24
CA SER A 517 21.45 20.97 23.98
C SER A 517 22.70 21.02 23.11
N ILE A 518 22.67 20.53 21.86
CA ILE A 518 23.78 20.49 20.93
C ILE A 518 24.20 21.93 20.59
N LYS A 519 25.44 22.27 20.98
CA LYS A 519 26.08 23.55 20.66
C LYS A 519 27.35 23.25 19.87
N ILE A 520 27.33 23.57 18.59
CA ILE A 520 28.46 23.41 17.68
C ILE A 520 29.10 24.77 17.50
N ASN A 521 30.39 24.86 17.79
CA ASN A 521 31.16 26.07 17.59
C ASN A 521 32.05 25.93 16.35
N LEU A 522 31.75 26.70 15.32
CA LEU A 522 32.49 26.74 14.05
C LEU A 522 33.51 27.91 14.01
N SER A 523 33.63 28.70 15.07
CA SER A 523 34.53 29.90 15.09
C SER A 523 36.02 29.55 14.95
N THR A 524 36.38 28.29 15.10
CA THR A 524 37.73 27.79 14.83
C THR A 524 38.05 27.67 13.33
N ILE A 525 37.04 27.74 12.47
CA ILE A 525 37.23 27.72 11.01
C ILE A 525 37.59 29.12 10.55
N VAL A 526 38.85 29.34 10.21
CA VAL A 526 39.39 30.59 9.66
C VAL A 526 39.57 30.40 8.16
N LEU A 527 38.83 31.15 7.35
CA LEU A 527 38.85 31.06 5.88
C LEU A 527 40.10 31.70 5.30
N LEU A 528 40.47 32.87 5.80
CA LEU A 528 41.68 33.62 5.47
C LEU A 528 42.12 34.38 6.69
N ASP A 529 43.36 34.16 7.09
CA ASP A 529 43.96 34.85 8.24
C ASP A 529 44.29 36.33 7.92
N GLU A 530 44.67 37.10 8.94
CA GLU A 530 45.02 38.52 8.78
C GLU A 530 46.22 38.71 7.86
N VAL A 531 47.17 37.74 7.83
CA VAL A 531 48.34 37.77 6.96
C VAL A 531 47.92 37.70 5.50
N GLY A 532 46.94 36.83 5.16
CA GLY A 532 46.40 36.77 3.83
C GLY A 532 45.66 38.03 3.39
N LYS A 533 44.89 38.63 4.30
CA LYS A 533 44.19 39.91 4.02
C LYS A 533 45.18 41.04 3.80
N GLU A 534 46.18 41.17 4.66
CA GLU A 534 47.23 42.20 4.51
C GLU A 534 47.99 42.01 3.20
N ASN A 535 48.25 40.78 2.81
CA ASN A 535 48.89 40.44 1.54
C ASN A 535 48.05 40.93 0.33
N LEU A 536 46.73 40.74 0.35
CA LEU A 536 45.84 41.28 -0.68
C LEU A 536 45.84 42.80 -0.71
N LEU A 537 45.81 43.44 0.46
CA LEU A 537 45.89 44.93 0.53
C LEU A 537 47.22 45.41 0.00
N ASN A 538 48.34 44.78 0.34
CA ASN A 538 49.67 45.14 -0.16
C ASN A 538 49.72 44.98 -1.68
N PHE A 539 49.05 44.01 -2.27
CA PHE A 539 48.93 43.94 -3.71
C PHE A 539 48.13 45.12 -4.32
N SER A 540 47.04 45.55 -3.68
CA SER A 540 46.28 46.75 -4.17
C SER A 540 47.10 48.03 -4.14
N PHE A 541 48.08 48.12 -3.17
CA PHE A 541 48.99 49.28 -3.04
C PHE A 541 50.34 49.09 -3.76
N SER A 542 50.43 48.10 -4.68
CA SER A 542 51.66 47.86 -5.44
C SER A 542 52.00 48.97 -6.43
N GLY A 543 51.05 49.85 -6.71
CA GLY A 543 51.22 50.97 -7.64
C GLY A 543 51.13 50.58 -9.14
N ILE A 544 50.58 49.43 -9.44
CA ILE A 544 50.33 48.98 -10.83
C ILE A 544 49.32 49.91 -11.49
N ASP A 545 48.33 50.40 -10.78
CA ASP A 545 47.30 51.36 -11.20
C ASP A 545 47.87 52.71 -11.61
N GLY A 546 49.07 53.05 -11.07
CA GLY A 546 49.82 54.27 -11.40
C GLY A 546 50.68 54.17 -12.67
N ILE A 547 50.72 53.02 -13.33
CA ILE A 547 51.49 52.85 -14.58
C ILE A 547 50.76 53.57 -15.73
N ASP A 548 51.49 54.45 -16.45
CA ASP A 548 50.94 55.06 -17.67
C ASP A 548 50.96 54.08 -18.86
N PHE A 549 49.98 53.19 -18.86
CA PHE A 549 49.80 52.19 -19.95
C PHE A 549 49.63 52.81 -21.33
N ALA A 550 49.11 54.06 -21.41
CA ALA A 550 48.87 54.74 -22.65
C ALA A 550 50.22 55.16 -23.29
N ALA A 551 51.16 55.64 -22.48
CA ALA A 551 52.52 55.95 -22.92
C ALA A 551 53.21 54.75 -23.51
N TYR A 552 53.17 53.58 -22.81
CA TYR A 552 53.77 52.35 -23.30
C TYR A 552 53.09 51.87 -24.64
N LEU A 553 51.75 51.83 -24.68
CA LEU A 553 51.05 51.39 -25.88
C LEU A 553 51.24 52.34 -27.07
N THR A 554 51.46 53.63 -26.81
CA THR A 554 51.76 54.63 -27.85
C THR A 554 53.14 54.34 -28.46
N GLU A 555 54.16 54.04 -27.64
CA GLU A 555 55.51 53.75 -28.15
C GLU A 555 55.55 52.35 -28.86
N VAL A 556 54.90 51.36 -28.33
CA VAL A 556 54.81 50.00 -28.90
C VAL A 556 54.07 49.98 -30.24
N ASN A 557 53.11 50.91 -30.46
CA ASN A 557 52.39 51.00 -31.76
C ASN A 557 53.12 51.79 -32.83
N LYS A 558 54.29 52.43 -32.51
CA LYS A 558 55.12 53.10 -33.51
C LYS A 558 56.00 52.06 -34.19
N SER A 559 56.32 52.34 -35.49
CA SER A 559 57.41 51.61 -36.14
C SER A 559 58.75 51.96 -35.46
N ILE A 560 59.69 51.03 -35.39
CA ILE A 560 60.98 51.22 -34.74
C ILE A 560 61.76 52.30 -35.41
N THR A 561 61.80 52.37 -36.74
CA THR A 561 62.45 53.35 -37.59
C THR A 561 61.42 54.18 -38.35
N LYS A 562 61.75 55.43 -38.71
CA LYS A 562 60.85 56.31 -39.46
C LYS A 562 60.56 55.81 -40.88
N VAL A 563 61.47 55.06 -41.44
CA VAL A 563 61.34 54.39 -42.76
C VAL A 563 61.62 52.90 -42.58
N ASP A 564 60.93 52.08 -43.33
CA ASP A 564 61.29 50.65 -43.40
C ASP A 564 62.70 50.50 -43.98
N LEU A 565 63.64 50.05 -43.11
CA LEU A 565 65.07 49.92 -43.52
C LEU A 565 65.27 48.94 -44.65
N LEU A 566 64.48 47.90 -44.76
CA LEU A 566 64.52 46.95 -45.85
C LEU A 566 64.12 47.57 -47.16
N SER A 567 62.99 48.33 -47.14
CA SER A 567 62.49 49.05 -48.31
C SER A 567 63.49 50.17 -48.70
N PHE A 568 64.06 50.89 -47.74
CA PHE A 568 65.11 51.92 -48.00
C PHE A 568 66.33 51.30 -48.61
N ALA A 569 66.85 50.19 -48.12
CA ALA A 569 68.02 49.49 -48.67
C ALA A 569 67.75 49.02 -50.10
N ASN A 570 66.54 48.51 -50.41
CA ASN A 570 66.12 48.09 -51.73
C ASN A 570 66.09 49.30 -52.75
N ASP A 571 65.51 50.44 -52.25
CA ASP A 571 65.45 51.66 -53.05
C ASP A 571 66.85 52.26 -53.26
N LEU A 572 67.76 52.23 -52.27
CA LEU A 572 69.12 52.63 -52.38
C LEU A 572 69.92 51.78 -53.41
N GLU A 573 69.73 50.47 -53.40
CA GLU A 573 70.36 49.54 -54.32
C GLU A 573 69.80 49.77 -55.72
N ALA A 574 68.48 49.86 -55.93
CA ALA A 574 67.88 50.16 -57.23
C ALA A 574 68.31 51.53 -57.79
N ARG A 575 68.58 52.54 -56.97
CA ARG A 575 69.16 53.80 -57.37
C ARG A 575 70.67 53.65 -57.72
N ALA A 576 71.38 52.87 -56.94
CA ALA A 576 72.80 52.60 -57.24
C ALA A 576 72.96 51.88 -58.63
N GLU A 577 72.05 51.01 -59.01
CA GLU A 577 72.09 50.36 -60.34
C GLU A 577 71.79 51.32 -61.49
N GLN A 578 71.25 52.51 -61.31
CA GLN A 578 71.07 53.53 -62.31
C GLN A 578 72.37 54.30 -62.55
N LEU A 579 73.36 54.21 -61.71
CA LEU A 579 74.61 54.83 -61.80
C LEU A 579 75.61 54.12 -62.71
N PRO A 580 76.60 54.85 -63.34
CA PRO A 580 77.64 54.19 -64.07
C PRO A 580 78.41 53.18 -63.20
N LYS A 581 78.69 51.95 -63.80
CA LYS A 581 79.49 50.93 -63.07
C LYS A 581 80.82 51.47 -62.60
N GLY A 582 80.98 51.40 -61.19
CA GLY A 582 82.22 51.91 -60.64
C GLY A 582 82.25 51.92 -59.11
N ALA A 583 83.23 52.61 -58.54
CA ALA A 583 83.41 52.67 -57.07
C ALA A 583 82.17 53.20 -56.30
N LEU A 584 81.51 54.18 -56.85
CA LEU A 584 80.29 54.79 -56.24
C LEU A 584 79.09 53.83 -56.19
N GLU A 585 78.84 53.12 -57.32
CA GLU A 585 77.79 52.10 -57.39
C GLU A 585 78.02 51.01 -56.33
N ASN A 586 79.26 50.47 -56.31
CA ASN A 586 79.65 49.41 -55.39
C ASN A 586 79.57 49.91 -53.91
N ALA A 587 79.97 51.13 -53.65
CA ALA A 587 79.89 51.71 -52.26
C ALA A 587 78.42 51.84 -51.80
N LEU A 588 77.55 52.32 -52.71
CA LEU A 588 76.10 52.46 -52.40
C LEU A 588 75.43 51.08 -52.18
N LYS A 589 75.79 50.07 -53.02
CA LYS A 589 75.35 48.71 -52.79
C LYS A 589 75.89 48.13 -51.46
N GLY A 590 77.14 48.47 -51.09
CA GLY A 590 77.70 48.10 -49.81
C GLY A 590 76.89 48.79 -48.58
N HIS A 591 76.51 50.04 -48.76
CA HIS A 591 75.65 50.68 -47.79
C HIS A 591 74.29 50.07 -47.73
N ALA A 592 73.64 49.70 -48.83
CA ALA A 592 72.40 49.00 -48.88
C ALA A 592 72.48 47.66 -48.11
N SER A 593 73.52 46.90 -48.35
CA SER A 593 73.79 45.63 -47.61
C SER A 593 73.99 45.83 -46.17
N ASN A 594 74.70 46.91 -45.73
CA ASN A 594 74.89 47.27 -44.33
C ASN A 594 73.52 47.59 -43.68
N ILE A 595 72.68 48.37 -44.32
CA ILE A 595 71.35 48.74 -43.81
C ILE A 595 70.47 47.48 -43.71
N ARG A 596 70.52 46.55 -44.64
CA ARG A 596 69.82 45.26 -44.46
C ARG A 596 70.32 44.45 -43.26
N MET A 597 71.68 44.48 -43.06
CA MET A 597 72.23 43.83 -41.87
C MET A 597 71.75 44.52 -40.57
N ILE A 598 71.72 45.84 -40.49
CA ILE A 598 71.14 46.56 -39.35
C ILE A 598 69.70 46.22 -39.14
N HIS A 599 68.89 46.14 -40.21
CA HIS A 599 67.49 45.75 -40.04
C HIS A 599 67.41 44.32 -39.47
N ARG A 600 68.11 43.37 -39.99
CA ARG A 600 68.10 41.96 -39.58
C ARG A 600 68.60 41.76 -38.14
N GLN A 601 69.63 42.46 -37.78
CA GLN A 601 70.34 42.28 -36.49
C GLN A 601 69.70 43.08 -35.31
N HIS A 602 69.04 44.22 -35.65
CA HIS A 602 68.53 45.11 -34.62
C HIS A 602 67.02 45.34 -34.69
N VAL A 603 66.45 45.53 -35.90
CA VAL A 603 65.04 45.88 -36.00
C VAL A 603 64.17 44.66 -35.77
N ILE A 604 64.43 43.52 -36.42
CA ILE A 604 63.62 42.31 -36.27
C ILE A 604 63.56 41.83 -34.82
N PRO A 605 64.66 41.73 -34.02
CA PRO A 605 64.56 41.36 -32.61
C PRO A 605 63.77 42.32 -31.80
N MET A 606 63.91 43.65 -32.04
CA MET A 606 63.12 44.66 -31.36
C MET A 606 61.64 44.60 -31.65
N GLU A 607 61.21 44.27 -32.89
CA GLU A 607 59.83 44.06 -33.27
C GLU A 607 59.21 42.86 -32.55
N GLN A 608 59.96 41.79 -32.32
CA GLN A 608 59.51 40.62 -31.53
C GLN A 608 59.30 41.04 -30.07
N GLU A 609 60.23 41.72 -29.46
CA GLU A 609 60.12 42.21 -28.07
C GLU A 609 59.02 43.24 -27.90
N MET A 610 58.73 44.09 -28.91
CA MET A 610 57.55 44.96 -28.91
C MET A 610 56.25 44.20 -28.83
N SER A 611 56.15 43.03 -29.51
CA SER A 611 54.96 42.18 -29.44
C SER A 611 54.76 41.64 -28.00
N THR A 612 55.86 41.13 -27.38
CA THR A 612 55.87 40.66 -26.00
C THR A 612 55.46 41.75 -25.01
N LEU A 613 56.10 42.95 -25.17
CA LEU A 613 55.78 44.13 -24.34
C LEU A 613 54.31 44.53 -24.48
N ASN A 614 53.75 44.55 -25.70
CA ASN A 614 52.38 44.89 -25.96
C ASN A 614 51.41 43.94 -25.23
N GLN A 615 51.66 42.63 -25.30
CA GLN A 615 50.83 41.63 -24.62
C GLN A 615 50.90 41.83 -23.11
N SER A 616 52.10 41.95 -22.53
CA SER A 616 52.31 42.12 -21.10
C SER A 616 51.70 43.44 -20.56
N ILE A 617 51.81 44.55 -21.28
CA ILE A 617 51.21 45.85 -20.92
C ILE A 617 49.66 45.76 -20.94
N ARG A 618 49.07 45.09 -21.94
CA ARG A 618 47.61 44.90 -21.99
C ARG A 618 47.11 44.01 -20.84
N LEU A 619 47.86 42.96 -20.48
CA LEU A 619 47.53 42.12 -19.31
C LEU A 619 47.60 42.96 -18.02
N LEU A 620 48.67 43.73 -17.81
CA LEU A 620 48.78 44.63 -16.67
C LEU A 620 47.70 45.69 -16.60
N GLN A 621 47.34 46.30 -17.75
CA GLN A 621 46.25 47.25 -17.84
C GLN A 621 44.89 46.62 -17.39
N LYS A 622 44.61 45.38 -17.83
CA LYS A 622 43.43 44.67 -17.44
C LYS A 622 43.41 44.36 -15.95
N THR A 623 44.54 43.97 -15.37
CA THR A 623 44.66 43.69 -13.92
C THR A 623 44.57 44.97 -13.12
N ALA A 624 45.24 46.07 -13.52
CA ALA A 624 45.24 47.36 -12.85
C ALA A 624 43.86 48.03 -12.83
N THR A 625 43.01 47.76 -13.87
CA THR A 625 41.65 48.35 -13.96
C THR A 625 40.85 47.95 -12.74
N GLU A 626 40.49 48.91 -11.89
CA GLU A 626 39.73 48.76 -10.67
C GLU A 626 40.40 47.76 -9.65
N LEU A 627 41.75 47.69 -9.62
CA LEU A 627 42.47 46.73 -8.76
C LEU A 627 42.07 46.88 -7.28
N MET A 628 42.05 48.09 -6.77
CA MET A 628 41.65 48.39 -5.39
C MET A 628 40.22 47.96 -5.11
N VAL A 629 39.28 48.17 -6.03
CA VAL A 629 37.86 47.80 -5.92
C VAL A 629 37.74 46.27 -5.92
N LYS A 630 38.45 45.58 -6.82
CA LYS A 630 38.44 44.12 -6.92
C LYS A 630 39.01 43.46 -5.65
N VAL A 631 40.13 43.95 -5.15
CA VAL A 631 40.73 43.45 -3.91
C VAL A 631 39.81 43.70 -2.71
N SER A 632 39.24 44.89 -2.59
CA SER A 632 38.25 45.22 -1.55
C SER A 632 37.04 44.33 -1.61
N GLN A 633 36.52 44.03 -2.83
CA GLN A 633 35.39 43.14 -3.01
C GLN A 633 35.73 41.71 -2.60
N VAL A 634 36.92 41.21 -2.91
CA VAL A 634 37.36 39.86 -2.47
C VAL A 634 37.47 39.79 -0.96
N ILE A 635 38.08 40.77 -0.33
CA ILE A 635 38.20 40.86 1.14
C ILE A 635 36.83 40.93 1.78
N THR A 636 35.92 41.81 1.30
CA THR A 636 34.56 41.95 1.83
C THR A 636 33.76 40.62 1.67
N THR A 637 33.96 39.91 0.56
CA THR A 637 33.29 38.63 0.31
C THR A 637 33.77 37.54 1.30
N VAL A 638 35.08 37.48 1.55
CA VAL A 638 35.67 36.56 2.53
C VAL A 638 35.25 36.93 3.96
N GLU A 639 35.29 38.22 4.30
CA GLU A 639 34.82 38.69 5.61
C GLU A 639 33.33 38.40 5.84
N GLY A 640 32.49 38.59 4.81
CA GLY A 640 31.10 38.22 4.84
C GLY A 640 30.89 36.71 5.05
N ALA A 641 31.67 35.87 4.39
CA ALA A 641 31.65 34.45 4.58
C ALA A 641 32.13 34.04 5.99
N GLN A 642 33.22 34.68 6.50
CA GLN A 642 33.73 34.46 7.86
C GLN A 642 32.74 34.93 8.93
N PHE A 643 32.06 36.06 8.71
CA PHE A 643 31.00 36.56 9.58
C PHE A 643 29.81 35.58 9.63
N LEU A 644 29.45 34.98 8.51
CA LEU A 644 28.43 33.94 8.46
C LEU A 644 28.80 32.76 9.34
N ILE A 645 30.05 32.28 9.27
CA ILE A 645 30.53 31.18 10.09
C ILE A 645 30.51 31.55 11.58
N ASN A 646 30.97 32.74 11.94
CA ASN A 646 31.15 33.17 13.32
C ASN A 646 29.82 33.51 14.02
N ASN A 647 28.87 34.14 13.31
CA ASN A 647 27.70 34.73 13.92
C ASN A 647 26.38 34.08 13.48
N ASN A 648 26.23 33.70 12.20
CA ASN A 648 24.98 33.21 11.65
C ASN A 648 24.93 31.69 11.48
N ALA A 649 26.05 30.97 11.63
CA ALA A 649 26.10 29.51 11.57
C ALA A 649 25.22 28.87 12.63
N SER A 650 25.04 29.51 13.79
CA SER A 650 24.19 28.98 14.88
C SER A 650 22.74 28.72 14.43
N SER A 651 22.17 29.59 13.62
CA SER A 651 20.80 29.42 13.10
C SER A 651 20.72 28.23 12.12
N ILE A 652 21.73 28.10 11.25
CA ILE A 652 21.84 26.97 10.32
C ILE A 652 22.03 25.67 11.08
N ILE A 653 22.91 25.67 12.09
CA ILE A 653 23.17 24.50 12.94
C ILE A 653 21.89 24.08 13.66
N ILE A 654 21.16 25.00 14.27
CA ILE A 654 19.89 24.69 14.95
C ILE A 654 18.88 24.10 13.96
N GLU A 655 18.73 24.70 12.78
CA GLU A 655 17.78 24.21 11.77
C GLU A 655 18.17 22.80 11.29
N GLU A 656 19.44 22.58 10.93
CA GLU A 656 19.89 21.27 10.45
C GLU A 656 19.92 20.22 11.58
N THR A 657 20.21 20.63 12.82
CA THR A 657 20.10 19.74 14.01
C THR A 657 18.65 19.32 14.20
N LYS A 658 17.69 20.23 14.06
CA LYS A 658 16.27 19.91 14.16
C LYS A 658 15.82 18.95 13.05
N LYS A 659 16.27 19.14 11.83
CA LYS A 659 15.99 18.20 10.71
C LYS A 659 16.61 16.83 10.98
N TYR A 660 17.83 16.80 11.50
CA TYR A 660 18.51 15.56 11.87
C TYR A 660 17.81 14.84 13.03
N MET A 661 17.42 15.58 14.07
CA MET A 661 16.62 15.07 15.18
C MET A 661 15.30 14.46 14.70
N ASN A 662 14.57 15.19 13.84
CA ASN A 662 13.31 14.70 13.28
C ASN A 662 13.51 13.41 12.49
N MET A 663 14.61 13.25 11.76
CA MET A 663 14.95 12.02 11.05
C MET A 663 15.14 10.84 12.03
N ILE A 664 15.82 11.06 13.14
CA ILE A 664 15.99 10.04 14.18
C ILE A 664 14.64 9.70 14.84
N ILE A 665 13.82 10.71 15.14
CA ILE A 665 12.50 10.50 15.74
C ILE A 665 11.55 9.75 14.78
N ASP A 666 11.63 9.99 13.48
CA ASP A 666 10.81 9.35 12.46
C ASP A 666 10.96 7.82 12.47
N TYR A 667 12.15 7.28 12.76
CA TYR A 667 12.33 5.83 12.93
C TYR A 667 11.46 5.26 14.04
N PHE A 668 11.34 5.97 15.15
CA PHE A 668 10.50 5.55 16.27
C PHE A 668 9.01 5.80 15.98
N GLU A 669 8.69 6.83 15.22
CA GLU A 669 7.31 7.09 14.76
C GLU A 669 6.82 5.99 13.83
N GLN A 670 7.64 5.54 12.87
CA GLN A 670 7.36 4.42 12.00
C GLN A 670 7.14 3.12 12.81
N TYR A 671 8.01 2.84 13.78
CA TYR A 671 7.86 1.69 14.67
C TYR A 671 6.57 1.75 15.49
N ILE A 672 6.27 2.88 16.13
CA ILE A 672 5.06 3.02 16.95
C ILE A 672 3.79 2.93 16.08
N GLN A 673 3.81 3.49 14.88
CA GLN A 673 2.69 3.35 13.97
C GLN A 673 2.51 1.89 13.54
N TRP A 674 3.59 1.20 13.19
CA TRP A 674 3.54 -0.23 12.88
C TRP A 674 3.03 -1.06 14.06
N VAL A 675 3.47 -0.79 15.30
CA VAL A 675 2.96 -1.45 16.52
C VAL A 675 1.46 -1.21 16.70
N LYS A 676 0.99 0.02 16.49
CA LYS A 676 -0.45 0.34 16.56
C LYS A 676 -1.27 -0.43 15.52
N ASP A 677 -0.79 -0.45 14.28
CA ASP A 677 -1.46 -1.14 13.18
C ASP A 677 -1.44 -2.67 13.41
N SER A 678 -0.32 -3.22 13.85
CA SER A 678 -0.20 -4.64 14.18
C SER A 678 -1.11 -5.05 15.34
N ILE A 679 -1.19 -4.25 16.41
CA ILE A 679 -2.13 -4.52 17.52
C ILE A 679 -3.58 -4.42 17.07
N ALA A 680 -3.90 -3.46 16.18
CA ALA A 680 -5.26 -3.28 15.70
C ALA A 680 -5.72 -4.36 14.72
N MET A 681 -4.80 -4.91 13.89
CA MET A 681 -5.14 -5.78 12.77
C MET A 681 -4.68 -7.23 12.97
N ASP A 682 -3.47 -7.44 13.50
CA ASP A 682 -2.75 -8.72 13.36
C ASP A 682 -2.59 -9.48 14.68
N VAL A 683 -2.40 -8.76 15.81
CA VAL A 683 -2.24 -9.40 17.13
C VAL A 683 -3.54 -10.04 17.58
N ALA A 684 -3.47 -11.30 17.96
CA ALA A 684 -4.62 -12.10 18.37
C ALA A 684 -5.77 -12.02 17.35
N ALA A 685 -5.45 -12.27 16.07
CA ALA A 685 -6.43 -12.28 14.99
C ALA A 685 -7.65 -13.12 15.34
N CYS A 686 -8.86 -12.52 15.40
CA CYS A 686 -10.02 -13.14 16.01
C CYS A 686 -10.76 -14.16 15.13
N LYS A 687 -10.22 -14.54 13.98
CA LYS A 687 -10.80 -15.58 13.12
C LYS A 687 -11.01 -16.92 13.83
N PRO A 688 -10.08 -17.45 14.66
CA PRO A 688 -10.33 -18.64 15.45
C PRO A 688 -11.51 -18.49 16.43
N LEU A 689 -11.66 -17.32 17.06
CA LEU A 689 -12.79 -17.03 17.92
C LEU A 689 -14.11 -16.97 17.14
N ALA A 690 -14.10 -16.35 15.95
CA ALA A 690 -15.24 -16.37 15.03
C ALA A 690 -15.59 -17.80 14.60
N ASN A 691 -14.57 -18.60 14.27
CA ASN A 691 -14.75 -20.00 13.89
C ASN A 691 -15.41 -20.83 15.01
N ILE A 692 -15.02 -20.61 16.27
CA ILE A 692 -15.64 -21.29 17.42
C ILE A 692 -17.11 -20.90 17.55
N ILE A 693 -17.43 -19.62 17.44
CA ILE A 693 -18.81 -19.15 17.54
C ILE A 693 -19.64 -19.59 16.33
N ASP A 694 -19.09 -19.51 15.12
CA ASP A 694 -19.73 -20.04 13.92
C ASP A 694 -19.92 -21.55 14.02
N THR A 695 -18.95 -22.30 14.56
CA THR A 695 -19.08 -23.71 14.84
C THR A 695 -20.19 -23.99 15.85
N ALA A 696 -20.24 -23.24 16.93
CA ALA A 696 -21.25 -23.40 17.98
C ALA A 696 -22.66 -23.01 17.50
N ILE A 697 -22.79 -21.93 16.74
CA ILE A 697 -24.09 -21.40 16.32
C ILE A 697 -24.51 -21.96 14.95
N GLU A 698 -23.69 -21.77 13.92
CA GLU A 698 -24.08 -22.16 12.54
C GLU A 698 -24.02 -23.66 12.33
N ILE A 699 -22.93 -24.31 12.75
CA ILE A 699 -22.74 -25.73 12.50
C ILE A 699 -23.50 -26.54 13.53
N PHE A 700 -23.24 -26.32 14.82
CA PHE A 700 -23.81 -27.14 15.89
C PHE A 700 -25.30 -26.82 16.11
N LEU A 701 -25.65 -25.59 16.49
CA LEU A 701 -27.03 -25.25 16.83
C LEU A 701 -27.94 -25.23 15.62
N CYS A 702 -27.55 -24.52 14.55
CA CYS A 702 -28.42 -24.34 13.38
C CYS A 702 -28.38 -25.55 12.42
N SER A 703 -27.18 -25.97 11.99
CA SER A 703 -27.06 -27.02 10.99
C SER A 703 -27.33 -28.41 11.57
N TYR A 704 -26.68 -28.77 12.67
CA TYR A 704 -26.77 -30.13 13.20
C TYR A 704 -28.08 -30.34 13.99
N ILE A 705 -28.41 -29.46 14.93
CA ILE A 705 -29.58 -29.63 15.78
C ILE A 705 -30.83 -29.08 15.11
N THR A 706 -30.87 -27.76 14.88
CA THR A 706 -32.12 -27.08 14.48
C THR A 706 -32.63 -27.56 13.14
N ASN A 707 -31.78 -27.66 12.09
CA ASN A 707 -32.19 -28.15 10.79
C ASN A 707 -32.70 -29.60 10.87
N SER A 708 -32.00 -30.47 11.61
CA SER A 708 -32.37 -31.87 11.74
C SER A 708 -33.66 -32.05 12.54
N VAL A 709 -33.81 -31.32 13.65
CA VAL A 709 -35.00 -31.36 14.49
C VAL A 709 -36.22 -30.80 13.72
N ASN A 710 -36.06 -29.65 13.06
CA ASN A 710 -37.13 -29.05 12.27
C ASN A 710 -37.55 -29.96 11.10
N ALA A 711 -36.61 -30.60 10.41
CA ALA A 711 -36.91 -31.52 9.35
C ALA A 711 -37.58 -32.82 9.86
N PHE A 712 -37.20 -33.32 11.03
CA PHE A 712 -37.87 -34.44 11.70
C PHE A 712 -39.32 -34.07 12.02
N TRP A 713 -39.57 -32.95 12.69
CA TRP A 713 -40.91 -32.47 13.03
C TRP A 713 -41.76 -32.15 11.80
N PHE A 714 -41.17 -31.61 10.74
CA PHE A 714 -41.82 -31.38 9.47
C PHE A 714 -42.27 -32.70 8.84
N GLY A 715 -41.41 -33.73 8.81
CA GLY A 715 -41.73 -35.06 8.33
C GLY A 715 -42.83 -35.73 9.17
N LEU A 716 -42.68 -35.71 10.51
CA LEU A 716 -43.66 -36.30 11.43
C LEU A 716 -44.99 -35.55 11.36
N GLY A 717 -44.98 -34.22 11.37
CA GLY A 717 -46.14 -33.34 11.23
C GLY A 717 -46.88 -33.57 9.91
N GLY A 718 -46.13 -33.70 8.81
CA GLY A 718 -46.69 -34.07 7.50
C GLY A 718 -47.39 -35.43 7.54
N ALA A 719 -46.73 -36.45 8.07
CA ALA A 719 -47.30 -37.78 8.19
C ALA A 719 -48.58 -37.79 9.04
N THR A 720 -48.61 -37.11 10.19
CA THR A 720 -49.78 -37.02 11.09
C THR A 720 -50.91 -36.19 10.47
N THR A 721 -50.63 -35.10 9.78
CA THR A 721 -51.64 -34.27 9.09
C THR A 721 -52.30 -35.04 7.97
N PHE A 722 -51.56 -35.74 7.14
CA PHE A 722 -52.09 -36.56 6.06
C PHE A 722 -52.75 -37.89 6.53
N LEU A 723 -52.51 -38.27 7.79
CA LEU A 723 -53.18 -39.44 8.40
C LEU A 723 -54.72 -39.22 8.47
N VAL A 724 -55.18 -38.00 8.76
CA VAL A 724 -56.62 -37.70 8.85
C VAL A 724 -57.34 -37.91 7.51
N PRO A 725 -56.93 -37.29 6.39
CA PRO A 725 -57.55 -37.58 5.10
C PRO A 725 -57.37 -39.05 4.67
N ALA A 726 -56.24 -39.71 5.00
CA ALA A 726 -56.05 -41.12 4.77
C ALA A 726 -57.11 -42.00 5.45
N ILE A 727 -57.38 -41.76 6.73
CA ILE A 727 -58.47 -42.44 7.47
C ILE A 727 -59.83 -42.21 6.78
N ILE A 728 -60.15 -40.96 6.43
CA ILE A 728 -61.42 -40.60 5.77
C ILE A 728 -61.56 -41.36 4.43
N PHE A 729 -60.53 -41.36 3.62
CA PHE A 729 -60.55 -42.07 2.32
C PHE A 729 -60.58 -43.58 2.51
N ALA A 730 -59.88 -44.15 3.50
CA ALA A 730 -59.91 -45.56 3.82
C ALA A 730 -61.31 -46.00 4.26
N VAL A 731 -61.92 -45.23 5.17
CA VAL A 731 -63.32 -45.51 5.61
C VAL A 731 -64.32 -45.40 4.49
N LYS A 732 -64.23 -44.40 3.62
CA LYS A 732 -65.08 -44.25 2.43
C LYS A 732 -64.85 -45.35 1.41
N LEU A 733 -63.60 -45.77 1.21
CA LEU A 733 -63.21 -46.81 0.29
C LEU A 733 -63.68 -48.19 0.78
N SER A 734 -63.59 -48.50 2.11
CA SER A 734 -64.04 -49.76 2.71
C SER A 734 -65.52 -50.05 2.42
N LYS A 735 -66.35 -49.00 2.30
CA LYS A 735 -67.74 -49.12 1.90
C LYS A 735 -67.91 -49.80 0.52
N TYR A 736 -67.01 -49.52 -0.43
CA TYR A 736 -67.03 -50.05 -1.79
C TYR A 736 -66.41 -51.45 -1.92
N TYR A 737 -65.66 -51.90 -0.88
CA TYR A 737 -65.05 -53.25 -0.84
C TYR A 737 -65.85 -54.24 -0.01
N ARG A 738 -66.94 -53.82 0.66
CA ARG A 738 -67.82 -54.70 1.41
C ARG A 738 -68.69 -55.54 0.43
N ARG A 739 -68.94 -56.82 0.80
CA ARG A 739 -69.94 -57.68 0.10
C ARG A 739 -71.31 -57.02 0.16
N MET A 740 -72.02 -57.02 -0.96
CA MET A 740 -73.40 -56.59 -1.00
C MET A 740 -74.29 -57.62 -0.35
N ASP A 741 -75.11 -57.22 0.61
CA ASP A 741 -76.12 -58.04 1.24
C ASP A 741 -77.44 -57.93 0.40
N SER A 742 -78.38 -58.91 0.56
CA SER A 742 -79.63 -58.99 -0.19
C SER A 742 -80.58 -57.76 -0.03
N GLU A 743 -80.29 -56.90 0.94
CA GLU A 743 -81.06 -55.67 1.18
C GLU A 743 -80.51 -54.41 0.48
N ASP A 744 -79.44 -54.55 -0.24
CA ASP A 744 -78.81 -53.42 -0.99
C ASP A 744 -79.61 -53.16 -2.28
N VAL A 745 -80.42 -52.10 -2.38
CA VAL A 745 -81.29 -51.71 -3.50
C VAL A 745 -80.53 -50.80 -4.49
N TYR A 746 -80.68 -51.06 -5.77
CA TYR A 746 -80.18 -50.19 -6.81
C TYR A 746 -80.90 -48.82 -6.80
N ASP A 747 -80.20 -47.73 -6.74
CA ASP A 747 -80.72 -46.33 -6.71
C ASP A 747 -81.21 -45.82 -8.08
N ASP A 748 -81.26 -46.66 -9.08
CA ASP A 748 -81.55 -46.23 -10.49
C ASP A 748 -82.91 -46.69 -11.05
N VAL A 749 -83.88 -46.71 -10.18
CA VAL A 749 -85.28 -46.71 -10.74
C VAL A 749 -85.75 -45.26 -10.80
N GLU A 750 -85.47 -44.58 -11.91
CA GLU A 750 -86.23 -43.41 -12.22
C GLU A 750 -87.71 -43.83 -12.28
N THR A 751 -88.43 -43.37 -11.28
CA THR A 751 -89.90 -43.39 -11.38
C THR A 751 -90.27 -42.43 -12.55
N LEU A 752 -90.49 -43.00 -13.71
CA LEU A 752 -91.25 -42.29 -14.76
C LEU A 752 -92.57 -41.84 -14.14
N PRO A 753 -93.00 -40.61 -14.27
CA PRO A 753 -94.27 -40.16 -13.82
C PRO A 753 -95.34 -40.94 -14.59
N MET A 754 -96.18 -41.78 -13.96
CA MET A 754 -97.37 -42.35 -14.50
C MET A 754 -98.30 -41.22 -14.89
N LYS A 755 -98.40 -40.97 -16.18
CA LYS A 755 -99.45 -40.20 -16.74
C LYS A 755 -100.70 -41.05 -16.64
N ASN A 756 -101.72 -40.51 -16.02
CA ASN A 756 -103.07 -41.07 -15.89
C ASN A 756 -103.54 -41.82 -17.19
N MET A 757 -103.87 -43.09 -17.05
CA MET A 757 -104.83 -43.76 -17.88
C MET A 757 -105.87 -44.32 -16.95
N GLU A 758 -106.99 -43.65 -17.02
CA GLU A 758 -108.30 -44.09 -16.54
C GLU A 758 -108.76 -45.28 -17.36
N ASN A 759 -109.41 -46.21 -16.64
CA ASN A 759 -110.38 -47.24 -17.12
C ASN A 759 -109.90 -48.42 -17.95
N GLY A 760 -110.09 -49.57 -17.39
CA GLY A 760 -110.21 -50.84 -18.10
C GLY A 760 -110.10 -52.05 -17.18
N ASN A 761 -111.21 -52.44 -16.65
CA ASN A 761 -111.63 -53.58 -15.86
C ASN A 761 -111.10 -54.96 -16.37
N TYR A 762 -111.02 -55.94 -15.45
CA TYR A 762 -110.91 -57.42 -15.55
C TYR A 762 -109.54 -58.08 -15.29
N GLY A 763 -109.61 -58.92 -14.31
CA GLY A 763 -109.04 -60.23 -14.35
C GLY A 763 -107.97 -60.54 -13.31
N TYR A 764 -108.40 -61.32 -12.30
CA TYR A 764 -107.52 -62.07 -11.40
C TYR A 764 -106.42 -62.82 -12.16
N HIS A 765 -105.16 -62.60 -11.71
CA HIS A 765 -104.25 -63.73 -11.52
C HIS A 765 -103.16 -63.37 -10.53
N LYS A 766 -103.09 -64.14 -9.46
CA LYS A 766 -102.08 -64.31 -8.51
C LYS A 766 -100.90 -65.04 -9.18
N ASP A 767 -99.82 -64.42 -9.50
CA ASP A 767 -98.64 -65.16 -9.84
C ASP A 767 -97.41 -64.36 -9.43
N HIS A 768 -96.72 -64.96 -8.55
CA HIS A 768 -95.32 -64.98 -8.22
C HIS A 768 -94.45 -63.82 -8.76
N LEU A 769 -94.06 -62.96 -7.83
CA LEU A 769 -92.91 -62.07 -8.02
C LEU A 769 -91.65 -62.93 -7.99
N TYR A 770 -91.16 -63.34 -9.11
CA TYR A 770 -89.79 -63.88 -9.22
C TYR A 770 -88.82 -62.70 -9.14
N GLY A 771 -87.94 -62.82 -8.13
CA GLY A 771 -86.79 -61.88 -8.00
C GLY A 771 -85.93 -61.94 -9.24
N LEU A 772 -85.66 -60.78 -9.80
CA LEU A 772 -84.68 -60.63 -10.85
C LEU A 772 -83.27 -61.13 -10.35
N HIS A 773 -82.88 -62.34 -10.83
CA HIS A 773 -81.56 -62.84 -10.68
C HIS A 773 -80.58 -61.91 -11.40
N ASN A 774 -79.70 -61.33 -10.65
CA ASN A 774 -78.64 -60.59 -11.23
C ASN A 774 -77.63 -61.59 -11.89
N PRO A 775 -77.43 -61.49 -13.23
CA PRO A 775 -76.61 -62.48 -13.96
C PRO A 775 -75.17 -62.49 -13.58
N VAL A 776 -74.76 -61.61 -12.69
CA VAL A 776 -73.35 -61.52 -12.18
C VAL A 776 -73.09 -62.48 -10.99
N MET A 777 -74.15 -63.05 -10.35
CA MET A 777 -73.99 -63.97 -9.24
C MET A 777 -73.93 -65.46 -9.60
N THR A 778 -74.30 -65.82 -10.84
CA THR A 778 -74.29 -67.23 -11.26
C THR A 778 -73.00 -67.71 -11.86
N SER A 779 -72.05 -66.81 -12.19
CA SER A 779 -70.75 -67.23 -12.71
C SER A 779 -69.67 -67.36 -11.64
N ALA A 780 -69.95 -67.02 -10.34
CA ALA A 780 -68.97 -67.13 -9.25
C ALA A 780 -69.12 -68.35 -8.38
N MET A 781 -70.11 -69.32 -8.72
CA MET A 781 -70.34 -70.54 -7.94
C MET A 781 -69.83 -71.79 -8.60
N GLU A 782 -69.19 -71.73 -9.78
CA GLU A 782 -68.65 -72.93 -10.47
C GLU A 782 -67.11 -72.84 -10.72
N GLN A 783 -66.36 -72.21 -9.89
CA GLN A 783 -64.91 -72.52 -9.76
C GLN A 783 -64.43 -72.08 -8.38
N TRP A 784 -64.31 -73.10 -7.50
CA TRP A 784 -63.54 -73.10 -6.26
C TRP A 784 -63.75 -71.99 -5.21
#